data_81a9548e16e9306fec306b40243cfeca
#
_entry.id   81a9548e16e9306fec306b40243cfeca
#
_cell.length_a   1.000
_cell.length_b   1.000
_cell.length_c   1.000
_cell.angle_alpha   90.00
_cell.angle_beta   90.00
_cell.angle_gamma   90.00
#
_symmetry.space_group_name_H-M   'P 1'
#
loop_
_entity.id
_entity.type
_entity.pdbx_description
1 polymer ?
#
loop_
_entity_poly.entity_id
_entity_poly.type
_entity_poly.pdbx_seq_one_letter_code
_entity_poly.pdbx_strand_id
1 'polypeptide(L)'
;MLIRRSTYVHLTPLGEDRVLVVHALTHLRLVIDAEVAGIVEWFGTARDMPGDLADLRATLTIDADTLAGCLASLMERGVLTDLDPAGEAAAVAEKLSELHGRDPGEALDQLRRQAGEGSNPYWSVTSALGADDLGGAKTHRWDVLLFGDCDLQMEADFLRREAACRDVDLRVAASFPDDLRLAAERPHQAIFIGALRSRHLVAKGSAADHGGDPAAVYLMEARHVIEGLRAHSDAPILIDGLPEPTVQPLGLADRGPASHRNRFRAVNRGLEALAAQYSGVHVVDIAATLAAEGSGRLLDDALVGFTHFGSPGWMLQRPSVELAAVHNAFPDTAPLQALVGPDLYRREAVVARAHIDLLSVVMGLGRKKCVILDLDGTLWPGVLAETGAPFAWTPEISGHNSYIGLYFGFHEALKALKARGILLACVSKNDEAIVRDLWKYPDHYPHDRLLTPDDFVTWRVNWDDKPSNIASIAQELGFALDAFVFIDDHPVERERVRQALPQVDVLGEDPFALRHILLTDPRFQVLKITEESAARTDLVKAQLTRERGLAAGGDDFLASLEVVTTFERPTDPATLSRVAELFQRTTQFNTTGKTYSESELASFAQAGQVFVAYCRDRFGDYGLVAAAVVDGSEIAAFAMSCRVIGLKVEHQFLGFILDAIASRHTQVLAQIVETARNGPVRHLYADNGFEQDGGYWKRAL
;
A
#
# COMPACT_ATOMS: atom_id res chain seq x y z
N MET A 1 -28.40 -31.28 19.13
CA MET A 1 -28.03 -30.03 19.81
C MET A 1 -26.93 -29.38 18.97
N LEU A 2 -27.20 -28.19 18.46
CA LEU A 2 -26.18 -27.46 17.68
C LEU A 2 -25.13 -26.87 18.64
N ILE A 3 -23.89 -27.24 18.44
CA ILE A 3 -22.74 -26.70 19.21
C ILE A 3 -21.85 -25.94 18.22
N ARG A 4 -21.35 -24.80 18.65
CA ARG A 4 -20.41 -23.99 17.91
C ARG A 4 -19.35 -23.38 18.82
N ARG A 5 -18.27 -22.93 18.26
CA ARG A 5 -17.30 -22.09 18.98
C ARG A 5 -17.97 -20.77 19.35
N SER A 6 -17.70 -20.29 20.56
CA SER A 6 -18.13 -18.95 20.99
C SER A 6 -17.63 -17.88 20.00
N THR A 7 -18.49 -16.91 19.69
CA THR A 7 -18.15 -15.76 18.84
C THR A 7 -17.01 -14.91 19.44
N TYR A 8 -16.83 -14.96 20.74
CA TYR A 8 -15.86 -14.17 21.48
C TYR A 8 -14.55 -14.90 21.77
N VAL A 9 -14.39 -16.13 21.29
CA VAL A 9 -13.18 -16.94 21.48
C VAL A 9 -12.20 -16.76 20.34
N HIS A 10 -10.98 -16.43 20.70
CA HIS A 10 -9.83 -16.27 19.80
C HIS A 10 -8.77 -17.32 20.12
N LEU A 11 -8.14 -17.84 19.06
CA LEU A 11 -7.07 -18.82 19.13
C LEU A 11 -5.78 -18.18 18.66
N THR A 12 -4.70 -18.27 19.46
CA THR A 12 -3.38 -17.74 19.11
C THR A 12 -2.34 -18.84 19.26
N PRO A 13 -1.67 -19.28 18.19
CA PRO A 13 -0.58 -20.24 18.29
C PRO A 13 0.55 -19.73 19.19
N LEU A 14 1.04 -20.61 20.09
CA LEU A 14 2.19 -20.36 20.98
C LEU A 14 3.39 -21.26 20.62
N GLY A 15 3.61 -21.54 19.35
CA GLY A 15 4.59 -22.49 18.84
C GLY A 15 3.92 -23.63 18.09
N GLU A 16 4.66 -24.74 17.87
CA GLU A 16 4.17 -25.86 17.06
C GLU A 16 3.06 -26.68 17.73
N ASP A 17 3.10 -26.80 19.07
CA ASP A 17 2.26 -27.75 19.80
C ASP A 17 1.23 -27.12 20.77
N ARG A 18 1.21 -25.79 20.92
CA ARG A 18 0.34 -25.12 21.89
C ARG A 18 -0.40 -23.93 21.29
N VAL A 19 -1.63 -23.72 21.74
CA VAL A 19 -2.50 -22.63 21.34
C VAL A 19 -3.07 -21.93 22.57
N LEU A 20 -3.00 -20.61 22.61
CA LEU A 20 -3.68 -19.79 23.60
C LEU A 20 -5.12 -19.54 23.13
N VAL A 21 -6.06 -19.93 23.95
CA VAL A 21 -7.50 -19.61 23.81
C VAL A 21 -7.81 -18.42 24.69
N VAL A 22 -8.37 -17.38 24.10
CA VAL A 22 -8.81 -16.18 24.82
C VAL A 22 -10.28 -15.94 24.55
N HIS A 23 -11.08 -15.79 25.59
CA HIS A 23 -12.43 -15.24 25.44
C HIS A 23 -12.39 -13.74 25.67
N ALA A 24 -12.63 -12.95 24.61
CA ALA A 24 -12.39 -11.52 24.59
C ALA A 24 -13.13 -10.71 25.67
N LEU A 25 -14.32 -11.17 26.08
CA LEU A 25 -15.15 -10.43 27.04
C LEU A 25 -15.05 -10.95 28.48
N THR A 26 -14.86 -12.25 28.70
CA THR A 26 -14.77 -12.82 30.04
C THR A 26 -13.36 -12.94 30.58
N HIS A 27 -12.36 -12.54 29.80
CA HIS A 27 -10.92 -12.61 30.09
C HIS A 27 -10.41 -14.03 30.38
N LEU A 28 -11.18 -15.07 29.97
CA LEU A 28 -10.71 -16.45 30.04
C LEU A 28 -9.45 -16.60 29.19
N ARG A 29 -8.41 -17.21 29.76
CA ARG A 29 -7.17 -17.55 29.05
C ARG A 29 -6.82 -18.98 29.37
N LEU A 30 -6.73 -19.82 28.34
CA LEU A 30 -6.34 -21.21 28.41
C LEU A 30 -5.20 -21.48 27.43
N VAL A 31 -4.23 -22.26 27.84
CA VAL A 31 -3.25 -22.82 26.91
C VAL A 31 -3.65 -24.27 26.68
N ILE A 32 -3.93 -24.62 25.45
CA ILE A 32 -4.33 -25.96 25.02
C ILE A 32 -3.28 -26.51 24.04
N ASP A 33 -3.25 -27.81 23.85
CA ASP A 33 -2.45 -28.44 22.82
C ASP A 33 -3.10 -28.32 21.43
N ALA A 34 -2.35 -28.66 20.40
CA ALA A 34 -2.78 -28.55 19.00
C ALA A 34 -3.99 -29.46 18.69
N GLU A 35 -4.12 -30.63 19.37
CA GLU A 35 -5.23 -31.55 19.16
C GLU A 35 -6.54 -30.96 19.70
N VAL A 36 -6.52 -30.41 20.92
CA VAL A 36 -7.68 -29.71 21.49
C VAL A 36 -8.00 -28.42 20.71
N ALA A 37 -7.00 -27.74 20.22
CA ALA A 37 -7.21 -26.58 19.34
C ALA A 37 -7.93 -26.98 18.04
N GLY A 38 -7.56 -28.10 17.44
CA GLY A 38 -8.26 -28.67 16.28
C GLY A 38 -9.75 -28.97 16.58
N ILE A 39 -10.06 -29.44 17.81
CA ILE A 39 -11.47 -29.60 18.24
C ILE A 39 -12.18 -28.23 18.24
N VAL A 40 -11.59 -27.22 18.86
CA VAL A 40 -12.19 -25.88 18.93
C VAL A 40 -12.38 -25.27 17.53
N GLU A 41 -11.41 -25.47 16.63
CA GLU A 41 -11.51 -25.03 15.23
C GLU A 41 -12.60 -25.75 14.46
N TRP A 42 -12.75 -27.04 14.67
CA TRP A 42 -13.79 -27.85 14.02
C TRP A 42 -15.20 -27.32 14.31
N PHE A 43 -15.42 -26.77 15.52
CA PHE A 43 -16.65 -26.08 15.91
C PHE A 43 -16.71 -24.60 15.45
N GLY A 44 -15.82 -24.17 14.61
CA GLY A 44 -15.90 -22.84 13.96
C GLY A 44 -17.19 -22.64 13.16
N THR A 45 -17.82 -23.72 12.72
CA THR A 45 -19.19 -23.76 12.21
C THR A 45 -20.08 -24.57 13.18
N ALA A 46 -21.37 -24.23 13.28
CA ALA A 46 -22.31 -24.96 14.11
C ALA A 46 -22.43 -26.43 13.65
N ARG A 47 -22.35 -27.38 14.59
CA ARG A 47 -22.39 -28.84 14.38
C ARG A 47 -23.53 -29.47 15.16
N ASP A 48 -24.22 -30.39 14.54
CA ASP A 48 -25.28 -31.15 15.24
C ASP A 48 -24.73 -32.33 16.02
N MET A 49 -24.74 -32.20 17.35
CA MET A 49 -24.26 -33.25 18.23
C MET A 49 -25.42 -34.06 18.77
N PRO A 50 -25.41 -35.42 18.71
CA PRO A 50 -24.26 -36.28 18.38
C PRO A 50 -24.09 -36.64 16.89
N GLY A 51 -24.89 -36.08 15.96
CA GLY A 51 -24.86 -36.47 14.56
C GLY A 51 -23.47 -36.38 13.91
N ASP A 52 -22.79 -35.28 14.12
CA ASP A 52 -21.46 -35.02 13.54
C ASP A 52 -20.28 -35.58 14.36
N LEU A 53 -20.55 -36.24 15.51
CA LEU A 53 -19.50 -36.75 16.40
C LEU A 53 -18.62 -37.82 15.74
N ALA A 54 -19.19 -38.62 14.85
CA ALA A 54 -18.45 -39.66 14.13
C ALA A 54 -17.38 -39.06 13.23
N ASP A 55 -17.67 -37.95 12.56
CA ASP A 55 -16.75 -37.24 11.66
C ASP A 55 -15.60 -36.59 12.46
N LEU A 56 -15.92 -35.97 13.61
CA LEU A 56 -14.90 -35.43 14.51
C LEU A 56 -13.96 -36.53 15.02
N ARG A 57 -14.49 -37.67 15.42
CA ARG A 57 -13.70 -38.83 15.90
C ARG A 57 -12.81 -39.43 14.82
N ALA A 58 -13.20 -39.36 13.56
CA ALA A 58 -12.39 -39.86 12.46
C ALA A 58 -11.11 -39.05 12.25
N THR A 59 -11.07 -37.80 12.74
CA THR A 59 -9.94 -36.90 12.58
C THR A 59 -9.02 -36.82 13.81
N LEU A 60 -9.40 -37.42 14.93
CA LEU A 60 -8.70 -37.32 16.23
C LEU A 60 -8.18 -38.69 16.69
N THR A 61 -7.08 -38.62 17.47
CA THR A 61 -6.47 -39.82 18.08
C THR A 61 -6.96 -40.14 19.48
N ILE A 62 -7.85 -39.30 20.09
CA ILE A 62 -8.36 -39.42 21.42
C ILE A 62 -9.56 -40.37 21.51
N ASP A 63 -9.69 -41.07 22.65
CA ASP A 63 -10.81 -41.96 22.93
C ASP A 63 -12.12 -41.18 23.22
N ALA A 64 -13.26 -41.90 23.18
CA ALA A 64 -14.59 -41.29 23.30
C ALA A 64 -14.85 -40.60 24.65
N ASP A 65 -14.33 -41.16 25.73
CA ASP A 65 -14.58 -40.63 27.08
C ASP A 65 -13.75 -39.37 27.32
N THR A 66 -12.50 -39.37 26.86
CA THR A 66 -11.63 -38.21 26.88
C THR A 66 -12.20 -37.06 26.02
N LEU A 67 -12.70 -37.37 24.80
CA LEU A 67 -13.35 -36.38 23.96
C LEU A 67 -14.60 -35.79 24.62
N ALA A 68 -15.44 -36.62 25.21
CA ALA A 68 -16.64 -36.15 25.91
C ALA A 68 -16.31 -35.23 27.10
N GLY A 69 -15.26 -35.58 27.87
CA GLY A 69 -14.77 -34.75 28.96
C GLY A 69 -14.19 -33.42 28.47
N CYS A 70 -13.47 -33.46 27.37
CA CYS A 70 -12.93 -32.26 26.73
C CYS A 70 -14.05 -31.31 26.27
N LEU A 71 -15.06 -31.82 25.54
CA LEU A 71 -16.19 -31.02 25.06
C LEU A 71 -16.98 -30.42 26.24
N ALA A 72 -17.25 -31.20 27.30
CA ALA A 72 -17.91 -30.70 28.50
C ALA A 72 -17.13 -29.55 29.16
N SER A 73 -15.81 -29.69 29.28
CA SER A 73 -14.93 -28.65 29.84
C SER A 73 -14.89 -27.41 28.99
N LEU A 74 -14.84 -27.54 27.67
CA LEU A 74 -14.86 -26.40 26.76
C LEU A 74 -16.20 -25.65 26.77
N MET A 75 -17.32 -26.37 26.94
CA MET A 75 -18.65 -25.76 27.10
C MET A 75 -18.78 -25.06 28.46
N GLU A 76 -18.39 -25.70 29.56
CA GLU A 76 -18.41 -25.09 30.89
C GLU A 76 -17.61 -23.80 30.96
N ARG A 77 -16.51 -23.74 30.24
CA ARG A 77 -15.65 -22.53 30.15
C ARG A 77 -16.13 -21.49 29.16
N GLY A 78 -17.18 -21.77 28.39
CA GLY A 78 -17.71 -20.87 27.35
C GLY A 78 -16.84 -20.76 26.09
N VAL A 79 -15.93 -21.72 25.90
CA VAL A 79 -15.16 -21.80 24.62
C VAL A 79 -16.04 -22.33 23.50
N LEU A 80 -16.88 -23.31 23.81
CA LEU A 80 -17.99 -23.81 22.98
C LEU A 80 -19.32 -23.39 23.59
N THR A 81 -20.35 -23.24 22.77
CA THR A 81 -21.71 -22.87 23.21
C THR A 81 -22.76 -23.55 22.33
N ASP A 82 -23.90 -23.84 22.92
CA ASP A 82 -25.13 -24.32 22.26
C ASP A 82 -26.14 -23.19 22.03
N LEU A 83 -25.80 -21.96 22.44
CA LEU A 83 -26.61 -20.76 22.24
C LEU A 83 -26.46 -20.23 20.83
N ASP A 84 -27.52 -19.65 20.32
CA ASP A 84 -27.41 -18.80 19.13
C ASP A 84 -26.63 -17.50 19.45
N PRO A 85 -26.21 -16.70 18.47
CA PRO A 85 -25.41 -15.51 18.75
C PRO A 85 -26.09 -14.49 19.67
N ALA A 86 -27.42 -14.37 19.65
CA ALA A 86 -28.15 -13.44 20.51
C ALA A 86 -28.25 -13.97 21.95
N GLY A 87 -28.52 -15.26 22.12
CA GLY A 87 -28.52 -15.93 23.40
C GLY A 87 -27.14 -15.93 24.06
N GLU A 88 -26.09 -16.18 23.28
CA GLU A 88 -24.71 -16.09 23.76
C GLU A 88 -24.36 -14.67 24.24
N ALA A 89 -24.72 -13.64 23.47
CA ALA A 89 -24.49 -12.25 23.87
C ALA A 89 -25.19 -11.91 25.17
N ALA A 90 -26.42 -12.39 25.37
CA ALA A 90 -27.16 -12.19 26.63
C ALA A 90 -26.48 -12.90 27.82
N ALA A 91 -26.06 -14.17 27.67
CA ALA A 91 -25.36 -14.92 28.71
C ALA A 91 -24.01 -14.29 29.07
N VAL A 92 -23.27 -13.79 28.06
CA VAL A 92 -21.99 -13.08 28.31
C VAL A 92 -22.25 -11.74 29.01
N ALA A 93 -23.30 -11.01 28.67
CA ALA A 93 -23.66 -9.76 29.31
C ALA A 93 -24.05 -9.95 30.78
N GLU A 94 -24.79 -11.03 31.09
CA GLU A 94 -25.14 -11.40 32.49
C GLU A 94 -23.86 -11.71 33.29
N LYS A 95 -22.94 -12.50 32.73
CA LYS A 95 -21.67 -12.83 33.39
C LYS A 95 -20.77 -11.62 33.61
N LEU A 96 -20.73 -10.68 32.62
CA LEU A 96 -20.01 -9.41 32.79
C LEU A 96 -20.64 -8.52 33.85
N SER A 97 -21.97 -8.50 33.94
CA SER A 97 -22.68 -7.80 35.00
C SER A 97 -22.36 -8.30 36.39
N GLU A 98 -22.33 -9.61 36.56
CA GLU A 98 -21.92 -10.26 37.83
C GLU A 98 -20.47 -9.89 38.20
N LEU A 99 -19.54 -9.91 37.22
CA LEU A 99 -18.12 -9.61 37.43
C LEU A 99 -17.85 -8.13 37.73
N HIS A 100 -18.63 -7.21 37.16
CA HIS A 100 -18.37 -5.77 37.18
C HIS A 100 -19.45 -4.95 37.86
N GLY A 101 -20.51 -5.59 38.42
CA GLY A 101 -21.62 -4.91 39.10
C GLY A 101 -22.44 -3.99 38.19
N ARG A 102 -22.52 -4.29 36.88
CA ARG A 102 -23.28 -3.52 35.91
C ARG A 102 -24.63 -4.15 35.63
N ASP A 103 -25.58 -3.33 35.18
CA ASP A 103 -26.87 -3.81 34.70
C ASP A 103 -26.75 -4.69 33.45
N PRO A 104 -27.33 -5.89 33.39
CA PRO A 104 -27.24 -6.77 32.23
C PRO A 104 -27.78 -6.16 30.95
N GLY A 105 -28.81 -5.33 31.04
CA GLY A 105 -29.37 -4.64 29.87
C GLY A 105 -28.40 -3.66 29.24
N GLU A 106 -27.71 -2.86 30.05
CA GLU A 106 -26.68 -1.93 29.58
C GLU A 106 -25.50 -2.67 28.93
N ALA A 107 -25.07 -3.78 29.53
CA ALA A 107 -24.00 -4.61 28.98
C ALA A 107 -24.40 -5.25 27.63
N LEU A 108 -25.66 -5.73 27.52
CA LEU A 108 -26.17 -6.31 26.29
C LEU A 108 -26.34 -5.24 25.18
N ASP A 109 -26.84 -4.07 25.51
CA ASP A 109 -26.98 -2.97 24.54
C ASP A 109 -25.62 -2.48 24.05
N GLN A 110 -24.62 -2.52 24.91
CA GLN A 110 -23.25 -2.24 24.53
C GLN A 110 -22.70 -3.30 23.56
N LEU A 111 -22.91 -4.59 23.84
CA LEU A 111 -22.51 -5.67 22.95
C LEU A 111 -23.23 -5.61 21.59
N ARG A 112 -24.53 -5.27 21.59
CA ARG A 112 -25.31 -5.09 20.34
C ARG A 112 -24.79 -3.93 19.49
N ARG A 113 -24.45 -2.82 20.12
CA ARG A 113 -23.82 -1.69 19.43
C ARG A 113 -22.48 -2.11 18.83
N GLN A 114 -21.64 -2.82 19.58
CA GLN A 114 -20.37 -3.34 19.09
C GLN A 114 -20.53 -4.28 17.88
N ALA A 115 -21.51 -5.16 17.90
CA ALA A 115 -21.77 -6.10 16.81
C ALA A 115 -22.44 -5.45 15.58
N GLY A 116 -23.26 -4.39 15.77
CA GLY A 116 -24.03 -3.75 14.70
C GLY A 116 -23.30 -2.69 13.91
N GLU A 117 -22.35 -2.01 14.51
CA GLU A 117 -21.67 -0.85 13.92
C GLU A 117 -20.33 -1.18 13.27
N GLY A 118 -19.83 -2.40 13.40
CA GLY A 118 -18.51 -2.80 12.89
C GLY A 118 -17.34 -2.04 13.56
N SER A 119 -17.65 -1.17 14.53
CA SER A 119 -16.70 -0.44 15.36
C SER A 119 -16.94 -0.80 16.82
N ASN A 120 -15.86 -1.05 17.54
CA ASN A 120 -15.93 -1.25 19.00
C ASN A 120 -16.12 0.14 19.64
N PRO A 121 -17.24 0.45 20.36
CA PRO A 121 -17.45 1.78 20.94
C PRO A 121 -16.44 2.16 22.04
N TYR A 122 -15.67 1.21 22.55
CA TYR A 122 -14.51 1.51 23.40
C TYR A 122 -13.35 2.16 22.61
N TRP A 123 -13.37 2.03 21.30
CA TRP A 123 -12.30 2.40 20.41
C TRP A 123 -12.68 3.53 19.45
N SER A 124 -13.96 3.92 19.44
CA SER A 124 -14.41 5.01 18.58
C SER A 124 -13.87 6.32 19.13
N VAL A 125 -13.05 6.97 18.34
CA VAL A 125 -12.59 8.36 18.56
C VAL A 125 -13.38 9.36 17.71
N THR A 126 -14.47 8.92 17.10
CA THR A 126 -15.34 9.74 16.22
C THR A 126 -15.81 11.01 16.89
N SER A 127 -16.09 10.98 18.20
CA SER A 127 -16.43 12.17 18.97
C SER A 127 -15.28 13.17 19.12
N ALA A 128 -14.03 12.70 19.03
CA ALA A 128 -12.84 13.54 19.13
C ALA A 128 -12.37 14.10 17.78
N LEU A 129 -12.71 13.41 16.67
CA LEU A 129 -12.29 13.79 15.32
C LEU A 129 -13.32 14.66 14.58
N GLY A 130 -14.54 14.82 15.12
CA GLY A 130 -15.64 15.49 14.44
C GLY A 130 -16.21 14.65 13.28
N ALA A 131 -17.45 14.18 13.40
CA ALA A 131 -18.12 13.38 12.38
C ALA A 131 -18.33 14.11 11.04
N ASP A 132 -18.26 15.44 11.05
CA ASP A 132 -18.59 16.29 9.89
C ASP A 132 -17.52 16.29 8.79
N ASP A 133 -16.27 15.91 9.09
CA ASP A 133 -15.16 15.92 8.13
C ASP A 133 -15.16 14.73 7.14
N LEU A 134 -15.97 13.70 7.38
CA LEU A 134 -16.05 12.52 6.52
C LEU A 134 -17.17 12.60 5.47
N GLY A 135 -17.95 13.70 5.47
CA GLY A 135 -19.13 13.88 4.63
C GLY A 135 -18.81 14.13 3.15
N GLY A 136 -19.72 13.63 2.27
CA GLY A 136 -19.67 13.80 0.82
C GLY A 136 -19.42 12.49 0.06
N ALA A 137 -19.96 12.40 -1.17
CA ALA A 137 -19.69 11.27 -2.06
C ALA A 137 -18.21 11.27 -2.46
N LYS A 138 -17.50 10.16 -2.26
CA LYS A 138 -16.12 9.97 -2.65
C LYS A 138 -16.03 9.23 -3.98
N THR A 139 -15.02 9.56 -4.79
CA THR A 139 -14.83 8.96 -6.13
C THR A 139 -14.38 7.50 -6.03
N HIS A 140 -13.56 7.19 -5.02
CA HIS A 140 -13.02 5.85 -4.81
C HIS A 140 -13.64 5.21 -3.57
N ARG A 141 -13.80 3.89 -3.61
CA ARG A 141 -14.26 3.11 -2.47
C ARG A 141 -13.34 1.93 -2.27
N TRP A 142 -12.81 1.80 -1.05
CA TRP A 142 -11.98 0.67 -0.65
C TRP A 142 -12.57 -0.06 0.55
N ASP A 143 -12.63 -1.38 0.45
CA ASP A 143 -12.97 -2.27 1.55
C ASP A 143 -11.67 -2.92 2.05
N VAL A 144 -11.29 -2.67 3.30
CA VAL A 144 -10.07 -3.21 3.90
C VAL A 144 -10.38 -4.07 5.10
N LEU A 145 -9.56 -5.08 5.31
CA LEU A 145 -9.59 -5.92 6.49
C LEU A 145 -8.41 -5.55 7.39
N LEU A 146 -8.70 -5.33 8.66
CA LEU A 146 -7.75 -4.90 9.67
C LEU A 146 -7.51 -6.03 10.65
N PHE A 147 -6.33 -6.63 10.62
CA PHE A 147 -5.87 -7.64 11.55
C PHE A 147 -4.89 -7.04 12.54
N GLY A 148 -5.10 -7.24 13.82
CA GLY A 148 -4.14 -6.76 14.80
C GLY A 148 -4.64 -6.87 16.22
N ASP A 149 -3.79 -6.45 17.13
CA ASP A 149 -4.15 -6.23 18.52
C ASP A 149 -5.02 -4.95 18.62
N CYS A 150 -5.49 -4.67 19.81
CA CYS A 150 -6.38 -3.54 20.10
C CYS A 150 -5.92 -2.19 19.55
N ASP A 151 -4.63 -1.97 19.43
CA ASP A 151 -4.05 -0.72 18.95
C ASP A 151 -4.51 -0.37 17.53
N LEU A 152 -4.44 -1.33 16.61
CA LEU A 152 -4.78 -1.07 15.22
C LEU A 152 -6.28 -0.85 15.02
N GLN A 153 -7.11 -1.54 15.83
CA GLN A 153 -8.57 -1.33 15.78
C GLN A 153 -8.97 0.09 16.16
N MET A 154 -8.20 0.71 17.07
CA MET A 154 -8.43 2.11 17.45
C MET A 154 -8.10 3.09 16.31
N GLU A 155 -7.27 2.68 15.37
CA GLU A 155 -6.85 3.51 14.26
C GLU A 155 -7.89 3.56 13.12
N ALA A 156 -8.92 2.72 13.14
CA ALA A 156 -9.91 2.62 12.05
C ALA A 156 -10.53 3.97 11.67
N ASP A 157 -10.84 4.83 12.65
CA ASP A 157 -11.43 6.13 12.38
C ASP A 157 -10.41 7.12 11.78
N PHE A 158 -9.16 7.05 12.23
CA PHE A 158 -8.07 7.84 11.65
C PHE A 158 -7.75 7.38 10.22
N LEU A 159 -7.80 6.08 9.94
CA LEU A 159 -7.66 5.52 8.59
C LEU A 159 -8.75 6.05 7.66
N ARG A 160 -10.02 6.06 8.12
CA ARG A 160 -11.14 6.62 7.34
C ARG A 160 -10.95 8.10 7.04
N ARG A 161 -10.53 8.88 8.03
CA ARG A 161 -10.26 10.31 7.87
C ARG A 161 -9.13 10.57 6.86
N GLU A 162 -8.00 9.88 6.99
CA GLU A 162 -6.88 10.03 6.08
C GLU A 162 -7.24 9.59 4.65
N ALA A 163 -8.04 8.53 4.49
CA ALA A 163 -8.57 8.11 3.21
C ALA A 163 -9.53 9.14 2.60
N ALA A 164 -10.42 9.71 3.42
CA ALA A 164 -11.37 10.73 2.98
C ALA A 164 -10.68 12.00 2.46
N CYS A 165 -9.53 12.38 3.03
CA CYS A 165 -8.70 13.47 2.53
C CYS A 165 -8.13 13.19 1.12
N ARG A 166 -8.14 11.92 0.68
CA ARG A 166 -7.68 11.48 -0.65
C ARG A 166 -8.85 11.07 -1.57
N ASP A 167 -10.04 11.53 -1.25
CA ASP A 167 -11.26 11.23 -2.01
C ASP A 167 -11.62 9.73 -2.03
N VAL A 168 -11.33 9.02 -0.94
CA VAL A 168 -11.60 7.58 -0.77
C VAL A 168 -12.62 7.36 0.34
N ASP A 169 -13.72 6.64 0.05
CA ASP A 169 -14.62 6.04 1.03
C ASP A 169 -14.00 4.72 1.52
N LEU A 170 -13.39 4.75 2.70
CA LEU A 170 -12.73 3.60 3.30
C LEU A 170 -13.68 2.84 4.23
N ARG A 171 -13.95 1.59 3.91
CA ARG A 171 -14.69 0.67 4.77
C ARG A 171 -13.71 -0.28 5.45
N VAL A 172 -13.75 -0.30 6.76
CA VAL A 172 -12.84 -1.10 7.58
C VAL A 172 -13.64 -2.17 8.29
N ALA A 173 -13.30 -3.43 8.04
CA ALA A 173 -13.64 -4.56 8.88
C ALA A 173 -12.43 -4.87 9.77
N ALA A 174 -12.65 -5.09 11.07
CA ALA A 174 -11.56 -5.35 12.01
C ALA A 174 -11.71 -6.76 12.62
N SER A 175 -10.59 -7.45 12.80
CA SER A 175 -10.53 -8.76 13.44
C SER A 175 -9.22 -8.94 14.20
N PHE A 176 -9.25 -9.87 15.14
CA PHE A 176 -8.04 -10.34 15.82
C PHE A 176 -7.27 -11.35 14.94
N PRO A 177 -5.96 -11.51 15.14
CA PRO A 177 -5.11 -12.38 14.30
C PRO A 177 -5.54 -13.84 14.26
N ASP A 178 -6.39 -14.27 15.18
CA ASP A 178 -6.85 -15.66 15.29
C ASP A 178 -8.07 -15.98 14.39
N ASP A 179 -8.70 -14.98 13.79
CA ASP A 179 -9.86 -15.19 12.91
C ASP A 179 -9.56 -14.86 11.44
N LEU A 180 -8.73 -15.69 10.83
CA LEU A 180 -8.32 -15.54 9.44
C LEU A 180 -9.46 -15.77 8.43
N ARG A 181 -10.58 -16.36 8.87
CA ARG A 181 -11.74 -16.67 8.01
C ARG A 181 -12.42 -15.43 7.43
N LEU A 182 -12.34 -14.28 8.12
CA LEU A 182 -12.89 -13.02 7.60
C LEU A 182 -12.26 -12.60 6.27
N ALA A 183 -11.05 -13.03 5.99
CA ALA A 183 -10.42 -12.78 4.68
C ALA A 183 -11.14 -13.52 3.54
N ALA A 184 -11.82 -14.66 3.84
CA ALA A 184 -12.56 -15.45 2.87
C ALA A 184 -14.05 -15.04 2.75
N GLU A 185 -14.62 -14.36 3.75
CA GLU A 185 -16.06 -14.06 3.79
C GLU A 185 -16.49 -13.08 2.69
N ARG A 186 -15.61 -12.15 2.33
CA ARG A 186 -15.83 -11.20 1.25
C ARG A 186 -14.51 -10.70 0.67
N PRO A 187 -14.50 -10.27 -0.60
CA PRO A 187 -13.31 -9.65 -1.18
C PRO A 187 -12.95 -8.35 -0.46
N HIS A 188 -11.66 -8.17 -0.21
CA HIS A 188 -11.08 -6.93 0.30
C HIS A 188 -10.05 -6.40 -0.70
N GLN A 189 -9.91 -5.08 -0.82
CA GLN A 189 -8.89 -4.47 -1.65
C GLN A 189 -7.51 -4.51 -0.99
N ALA A 190 -7.44 -4.57 0.34
CA ALA A 190 -6.20 -4.75 1.08
C ALA A 190 -6.45 -5.32 2.47
N ILE A 191 -5.42 -5.89 3.07
CA ILE A 191 -5.41 -6.40 4.42
C ILE A 191 -4.29 -5.70 5.18
N PHE A 192 -4.63 -5.08 6.31
CA PHE A 192 -3.67 -4.49 7.22
C PHE A 192 -3.39 -5.45 8.37
N ILE A 193 -2.12 -5.64 8.71
CA ILE A 193 -1.68 -6.40 9.86
C ILE A 193 -0.92 -5.44 10.77
N GLY A 194 -1.48 -5.14 11.94
CA GLY A 194 -0.81 -4.34 12.94
C GLY A 194 0.23 -5.12 13.74
N ALA A 195 0.72 -4.50 14.80
CA ALA A 195 1.67 -5.14 15.69
C ALA A 195 1.05 -6.40 16.32
N LEU A 196 1.75 -7.53 16.18
CA LEU A 196 1.29 -8.83 16.67
C LEU A 196 1.52 -8.96 18.17
N ARG A 197 0.85 -9.93 18.81
CA ARG A 197 0.89 -10.12 20.26
C ARG A 197 2.28 -10.42 20.81
N SER A 198 3.10 -11.14 20.07
CA SER A 198 4.48 -11.45 20.47
C SER A 198 5.39 -10.22 20.56
N ARG A 199 4.95 -9.03 20.16
CA ARG A 199 5.68 -7.76 20.38
C ARG A 199 6.06 -7.56 21.85
N HIS A 200 5.23 -8.04 22.80
CA HIS A 200 5.52 -7.97 24.22
C HIS A 200 6.78 -8.74 24.63
N LEU A 201 7.08 -9.85 23.93
CA LEU A 201 8.30 -10.62 24.14
C LEU A 201 9.52 -9.84 23.66
N VAL A 202 9.38 -9.16 22.52
CA VAL A 202 10.43 -8.28 21.98
C VAL A 202 10.73 -7.16 22.95
N ALA A 203 9.71 -6.52 23.51
CA ALA A 203 9.83 -5.45 24.49
C ALA A 203 10.47 -5.91 25.80
N LYS A 204 10.02 -7.05 26.37
CA LYS A 204 10.53 -7.59 27.64
C LYS A 204 11.94 -8.18 27.54
N GLY A 205 12.31 -8.67 26.37
CA GLY A 205 13.66 -9.21 26.13
C GLY A 205 14.01 -10.50 26.89
N SER A 206 13.03 -11.16 27.48
CA SER A 206 13.24 -12.40 28.22
C SER A 206 13.09 -13.62 27.29
N ALA A 207 14.22 -14.11 26.81
CA ALA A 207 14.27 -15.41 26.14
C ALA A 207 14.10 -16.58 27.14
N ALA A 208 14.27 -16.32 28.44
CA ALA A 208 14.29 -17.37 29.48
C ALA A 208 12.93 -18.04 29.67
N ASP A 209 11.84 -17.31 29.46
CA ASP A 209 10.49 -17.81 29.73
C ASP A 209 9.84 -18.53 28.52
N HIS A 210 10.39 -18.40 27.31
CA HIS A 210 9.78 -18.90 26.07
C HIS A 210 10.73 -19.68 25.15
N GLY A 211 11.96 -19.97 25.59
CA GLY A 211 12.88 -20.91 24.92
C GLY A 211 13.48 -20.46 23.60
N GLY A 212 13.39 -19.17 23.22
CA GLY A 212 13.91 -18.70 21.94
C GLY A 212 14.20 -17.21 21.86
N ASP A 213 14.78 -16.77 20.73
CA ASP A 213 14.98 -15.37 20.40
C ASP A 213 13.62 -14.68 20.19
N PRO A 214 13.27 -13.62 20.96
CA PRO A 214 11.99 -12.93 20.85
C PRO A 214 11.70 -12.40 19.42
N ALA A 215 12.73 -12.00 18.69
CA ALA A 215 12.55 -11.55 17.30
C ALA A 215 12.15 -12.71 16.39
N ALA A 216 12.75 -13.89 16.58
CA ALA A 216 12.39 -15.10 15.81
C ALA A 216 10.95 -15.55 16.10
N VAL A 217 10.49 -15.45 17.35
CA VAL A 217 9.10 -15.75 17.71
C VAL A 217 8.13 -14.82 17.02
N TYR A 218 8.41 -13.51 17.01
CA TYR A 218 7.58 -12.54 16.31
C TYR A 218 7.49 -12.81 14.81
N LEU A 219 8.62 -13.11 14.18
CA LEU A 219 8.67 -13.40 12.74
C LEU A 219 7.97 -14.72 12.37
N MET A 220 7.99 -15.70 13.26
CA MET A 220 7.22 -16.94 13.10
C MET A 220 5.71 -16.67 13.17
N GLU A 221 5.24 -15.87 14.12
CA GLU A 221 3.84 -15.45 14.19
C GLU A 221 3.44 -14.65 12.94
N ALA A 222 4.26 -13.70 12.50
CA ALA A 222 4.01 -12.92 11.29
C ALA A 222 3.90 -13.82 10.05
N ARG A 223 4.80 -14.78 9.90
CA ARG A 223 4.74 -15.78 8.82
C ARG A 223 3.43 -16.56 8.85
N HIS A 224 3.06 -17.07 10.02
CA HIS A 224 1.83 -17.86 10.18
C HIS A 224 0.58 -17.05 9.78
N VAL A 225 0.50 -15.80 10.20
CA VAL A 225 -0.63 -14.91 9.83
C VAL A 225 -0.63 -14.62 8.33
N ILE A 226 0.51 -14.30 7.73
CA ILE A 226 0.61 -14.07 6.28
C ILE A 226 0.19 -15.31 5.49
N GLU A 227 0.71 -16.48 5.83
CA GLU A 227 0.38 -17.74 5.15
C GLU A 227 -1.10 -18.10 5.30
N GLY A 228 -1.64 -17.93 6.50
CA GLY A 228 -3.06 -18.14 6.77
C GLY A 228 -3.96 -17.20 5.96
N LEU A 229 -3.61 -15.93 5.83
CA LEU A 229 -4.34 -14.97 5.00
C LEU A 229 -4.23 -15.30 3.52
N ARG A 230 -3.05 -15.69 3.05
CA ARG A 230 -2.83 -16.10 1.64
C ARG A 230 -3.60 -17.36 1.25
N ALA A 231 -3.92 -18.23 2.19
CA ALA A 231 -4.80 -19.39 1.93
C ALA A 231 -6.23 -18.96 1.57
N HIS A 232 -6.64 -17.73 1.88
CA HIS A 232 -8.00 -17.24 1.72
C HIS A 232 -8.13 -15.99 0.83
N SER A 233 -7.05 -15.24 0.60
CA SER A 233 -7.11 -13.97 -0.13
C SER A 233 -5.82 -13.64 -0.86
N ASP A 234 -5.96 -13.13 -2.08
CA ASP A 234 -4.88 -12.59 -2.90
C ASP A 234 -4.69 -11.07 -2.71
N ALA A 235 -5.50 -10.44 -1.86
CA ALA A 235 -5.42 -9.00 -1.61
C ALA A 235 -4.03 -8.59 -1.09
N PRO A 236 -3.53 -7.40 -1.44
CA PRO A 236 -2.31 -6.88 -0.86
C PRO A 236 -2.35 -6.88 0.66
N ILE A 237 -1.25 -7.31 1.30
CA ILE A 237 -1.08 -7.31 2.75
C ILE A 237 -0.08 -6.21 3.11
N LEU A 238 -0.49 -5.33 4.01
CA LEU A 238 0.36 -4.29 4.61
C LEU A 238 0.58 -4.66 6.07
N ILE A 239 1.82 -4.99 6.44
CA ILE A 239 2.18 -5.39 7.80
C ILE A 239 3.02 -4.31 8.49
N ASP A 240 2.69 -3.99 9.73
CA ASP A 240 3.39 -2.98 10.50
C ASP A 240 4.78 -3.44 10.92
N GLY A 241 5.77 -2.59 10.66
CA GLY A 241 7.02 -2.62 11.39
C GLY A 241 6.83 -2.14 12.82
N LEU A 242 7.64 -2.62 13.74
CA LEU A 242 7.60 -2.19 15.13
C LEU A 242 8.26 -0.81 15.29
N PRO A 243 7.66 0.10 16.09
CA PRO A 243 8.30 1.35 16.46
C PRO A 243 9.60 1.08 17.26
N GLU A 244 10.68 1.79 16.93
CA GLU A 244 11.93 1.66 17.68
C GLU A 244 11.82 2.42 19.02
N PRO A 245 12.18 1.78 20.15
CA PRO A 245 12.14 2.44 21.45
C PRO A 245 13.11 3.62 21.53
N THR A 246 12.65 4.73 22.10
CA THR A 246 13.44 5.93 22.31
C THR A 246 14.36 5.81 23.54
N VAL A 247 13.93 5.05 24.53
CA VAL A 247 14.64 4.81 25.80
C VAL A 247 15.14 3.37 25.86
N GLN A 248 16.36 3.19 26.31
CA GLN A 248 16.93 1.86 26.56
C GLN A 248 16.98 1.58 28.08
N PRO A 249 16.39 0.47 28.57
CA PRO A 249 16.30 0.20 30.00
C PRO A 249 17.67 0.14 30.73
N LEU A 250 18.71 -0.35 30.04
CA LEU A 250 20.07 -0.41 30.58
C LEU A 250 20.92 0.81 30.19
N GLY A 251 20.32 1.85 29.62
CA GLY A 251 20.99 3.09 29.23
C GLY A 251 22.14 2.84 28.26
N LEU A 252 23.29 3.50 28.55
CA LEU A 252 24.51 3.40 27.72
C LEU A 252 25.15 2.01 27.72
N ALA A 253 24.83 1.17 28.68
CA ALA A 253 25.33 -0.21 28.75
C ALA A 253 24.54 -1.16 27.82
N ASP A 254 23.36 -0.77 27.33
CA ASP A 254 22.53 -1.57 26.45
C ASP A 254 23.05 -1.54 25.02
N ARG A 255 24.06 -2.34 24.73
CA ARG A 255 24.78 -2.39 23.47
C ARG A 255 24.81 -3.80 22.89
N GLY A 256 25.16 -3.87 21.60
CA GLY A 256 25.31 -5.15 20.90
C GLY A 256 24.00 -5.65 20.27
N PRO A 257 24.03 -6.80 19.57
CA PRO A 257 22.89 -7.33 18.81
C PRO A 257 21.65 -7.61 19.68
N ALA A 258 21.84 -8.04 20.92
CA ALA A 258 20.76 -8.38 21.86
C ALA A 258 20.24 -7.17 22.67
N SER A 259 20.73 -5.95 22.41
CA SER A 259 20.22 -4.75 23.09
C SER A 259 18.75 -4.52 22.80
N HIS A 260 18.05 -3.84 23.71
CA HIS A 260 16.62 -3.56 23.61
C HIS A 260 16.24 -3.02 22.23
N ARG A 261 16.86 -1.93 21.79
CA ARG A 261 16.57 -1.33 20.47
C ARG A 261 16.89 -2.27 19.31
N ASN A 262 17.99 -3.02 19.37
CA ASN A 262 18.40 -3.87 18.28
C ASN A 262 17.49 -5.11 18.10
N ARG A 263 16.75 -5.52 19.14
CA ARG A 263 15.70 -6.55 18.97
C ARG A 263 14.56 -6.06 18.09
N PHE A 264 14.07 -4.82 18.27
CA PHE A 264 13.06 -4.22 17.38
C PHE A 264 13.57 -4.08 15.93
N ARG A 265 14.82 -3.63 15.78
CA ARG A 265 15.48 -3.56 14.46
C ARG A 265 15.63 -4.93 13.81
N ALA A 266 15.89 -5.96 14.60
CA ALA A 266 15.97 -7.34 14.09
C ALA A 266 14.60 -7.81 13.56
N VAL A 267 13.53 -7.50 14.28
CA VAL A 267 12.15 -7.75 13.81
C VAL A 267 11.88 -7.01 12.51
N ASN A 268 12.12 -5.71 12.46
CA ASN A 268 11.82 -4.89 11.26
C ASN A 268 12.59 -5.41 10.03
N ARG A 269 13.89 -5.68 10.15
CA ARG A 269 14.66 -6.30 9.04
C ARG A 269 14.13 -7.69 8.67
N GLY A 270 13.72 -8.47 9.67
CA GLY A 270 13.14 -9.78 9.44
C GLY A 270 11.78 -9.72 8.72
N LEU A 271 10.95 -8.72 9.04
CA LEU A 271 9.69 -8.48 8.35
C LEU A 271 9.89 -8.10 6.88
N GLU A 272 10.88 -7.23 6.57
CA GLU A 272 11.23 -6.91 5.19
C GLU A 272 11.67 -8.16 4.42
N ALA A 273 12.54 -8.97 5.03
CA ALA A 273 13.01 -10.22 4.43
C ALA A 273 11.89 -11.25 4.29
N LEU A 274 10.93 -11.28 5.20
CA LEU A 274 9.76 -12.14 5.14
C LEU A 274 8.80 -11.67 4.05
N ALA A 275 8.46 -10.38 4.01
CA ALA A 275 7.59 -9.79 3.00
C ALA A 275 8.11 -10.03 1.58
N ALA A 276 9.43 -9.97 1.37
CA ALA A 276 10.05 -10.25 0.07
C ALA A 276 9.85 -11.69 -0.43
N GLN A 277 9.43 -12.63 0.43
CA GLN A 277 9.16 -14.03 0.05
C GLN A 277 7.75 -14.22 -0.50
N TYR A 278 6.85 -13.26 -0.29
CA TYR A 278 5.45 -13.34 -0.69
C TYR A 278 5.09 -12.21 -1.65
N SER A 279 4.38 -12.52 -2.72
CA SER A 279 3.86 -11.50 -3.63
C SER A 279 2.80 -10.64 -2.93
N GLY A 280 2.84 -9.32 -3.17
CA GLY A 280 1.85 -8.38 -2.65
C GLY A 280 1.87 -8.21 -1.12
N VAL A 281 2.96 -8.56 -0.43
CA VAL A 281 3.16 -8.26 1.01
C VAL A 281 4.14 -7.10 1.14
N HIS A 282 3.75 -6.08 1.90
CA HIS A 282 4.49 -4.84 2.06
C HIS A 282 4.60 -4.47 3.54
N VAL A 283 5.75 -3.97 3.96
CA VAL A 283 5.97 -3.49 5.33
C VAL A 283 5.66 -2.00 5.41
N VAL A 284 4.85 -1.59 6.39
CA VAL A 284 4.66 -0.19 6.76
C VAL A 284 5.78 0.19 7.70
N ASP A 285 6.66 1.10 7.30
CA ASP A 285 7.80 1.52 8.14
C ASP A 285 7.37 2.51 9.23
N ILE A 286 6.74 1.95 10.26
CA ILE A 286 6.28 2.73 11.42
C ILE A 286 7.46 3.39 12.14
N ALA A 287 8.60 2.73 12.20
CA ALA A 287 9.79 3.28 12.88
C ALA A 287 10.28 4.57 12.20
N ALA A 288 10.46 4.56 10.87
CA ALA A 288 10.84 5.76 10.11
C ALA A 288 9.76 6.84 10.14
N THR A 289 8.48 6.45 10.04
CA THR A 289 7.34 7.36 10.11
C THR A 289 7.32 8.15 11.42
N LEU A 290 7.43 7.46 12.56
CA LEU A 290 7.45 8.12 13.87
C LEU A 290 8.75 8.90 14.10
N ALA A 291 9.88 8.43 13.56
CA ALA A 291 11.16 9.16 13.65
C ALA A 291 11.11 10.50 12.92
N ALA A 292 10.47 10.56 11.73
CA ALA A 292 10.31 11.79 10.95
C ALA A 292 9.50 12.87 11.71
N GLU A 293 8.50 12.46 12.49
CA GLU A 293 7.69 13.36 13.34
C GLU A 293 8.34 13.68 14.70
N GLY A 294 9.40 12.97 15.07
CA GLY A 294 10.06 13.07 16.36
C GLY A 294 9.52 12.08 17.38
N SER A 295 9.98 10.84 17.32
CA SER A 295 9.53 9.70 18.14
C SER A 295 9.40 10.02 19.64
N GLY A 296 10.30 10.81 20.22
CA GLY A 296 10.24 11.18 21.62
C GLY A 296 9.02 12.01 22.04
N ARG A 297 8.27 12.55 21.07
CA ARG A 297 7.02 13.30 21.31
C ARG A 297 5.77 12.47 21.03
N LEU A 298 5.90 11.37 20.29
CA LEU A 298 4.78 10.56 19.82
C LEU A 298 4.70 9.22 20.52
N LEU A 299 5.84 8.75 21.08
CA LEU A 299 5.99 7.42 21.63
C LEU A 299 6.45 7.52 23.08
N ASP A 300 5.59 7.13 24.01
CA ASP A 300 6.01 6.78 25.36
C ASP A 300 6.31 5.28 25.39
N ASP A 301 7.59 4.92 25.58
CA ASP A 301 8.03 3.52 25.57
C ASP A 301 7.34 2.69 26.66
N ALA A 302 6.99 3.30 27.80
CA ALA A 302 6.28 2.60 28.87
C ALA A 302 4.84 2.28 28.47
N LEU A 303 4.14 3.24 27.85
CA LEU A 303 2.78 3.03 27.38
C LEU A 303 2.73 2.01 26.25
N VAL A 304 3.59 2.16 25.26
CA VAL A 304 3.62 1.27 24.07
C VAL A 304 4.14 -0.12 24.41
N GLY A 305 5.13 -0.22 25.31
CA GLY A 305 5.74 -1.50 25.65
C GLY A 305 4.96 -2.35 26.66
N PHE A 306 4.15 -1.75 27.50
CA PHE A 306 3.51 -2.42 28.64
C PHE A 306 1.98 -2.44 28.62
N THR A 307 1.33 -1.66 27.77
CA THR A 307 -0.13 -1.63 27.65
C THR A 307 -0.62 -2.28 26.37
N HIS A 308 -1.82 -2.80 26.40
CA HIS A 308 -2.48 -3.30 25.19
C HIS A 308 -2.78 -2.18 24.20
N PHE A 309 -2.83 -0.96 24.64
CA PHE A 309 -3.42 0.15 23.91
C PHE A 309 -2.40 1.13 23.37
N GLY A 310 -1.18 1.11 23.82
CA GLY A 310 -0.02 1.86 23.27
C GLY A 310 -0.24 3.31 22.82
N SER A 311 -1.48 3.81 22.90
CA SER A 311 -1.91 5.10 22.40
C SER A 311 -2.10 6.08 23.57
N PRO A 312 -1.31 7.16 23.62
CA PRO A 312 -1.54 8.24 24.60
C PRO A 312 -2.96 8.81 24.52
N GLY A 313 -3.49 8.99 23.32
CA GLY A 313 -4.83 9.54 23.11
C GLY A 313 -5.94 8.72 23.77
N TRP A 314 -5.83 7.39 23.73
CA TRP A 314 -6.81 6.52 24.38
C TRP A 314 -6.85 6.68 25.90
N MET A 315 -5.70 6.81 26.54
CA MET A 315 -5.63 7.02 27.99
C MET A 315 -6.27 8.33 28.43
N LEU A 316 -6.26 9.33 27.58
CA LEU A 316 -6.80 10.66 27.84
C LEU A 316 -8.31 10.76 27.61
N GLN A 317 -8.94 9.79 26.97
CA GLN A 317 -10.40 9.71 26.87
C GLN A 317 -11.05 9.41 28.22
N ARG A 318 -10.29 8.85 29.18
CA ARG A 318 -10.81 8.62 30.53
C ARG A 318 -10.55 9.83 31.40
N PRO A 319 -11.57 10.43 31.98
CA PRO A 319 -11.40 11.50 32.96
C PRO A 319 -10.48 11.01 34.09
N SER A 320 -9.61 11.92 34.57
CA SER A 320 -8.72 11.65 35.72
C SER A 320 -9.48 11.11 36.95
N VAL A 321 -10.76 11.49 37.09
CA VAL A 321 -11.68 10.99 38.12
C VAL A 321 -11.94 9.48 38.02
N GLU A 322 -12.07 8.92 36.81
CA GLU A 322 -12.25 7.48 36.63
C GLU A 322 -10.96 6.70 36.91
N LEU A 323 -9.80 7.26 36.51
CA LEU A 323 -8.52 6.68 36.86
C LEU A 323 -8.26 6.71 38.37
N ALA A 324 -8.61 7.79 39.05
CA ALA A 324 -8.53 7.91 40.51
C ALA A 324 -9.51 6.95 41.24
N ALA A 325 -10.67 6.66 40.67
CA ALA A 325 -11.62 5.69 41.22
C ALA A 325 -11.16 4.23 41.10
N VAL A 326 -10.36 3.93 40.06
CA VAL A 326 -9.78 2.59 39.85
C VAL A 326 -8.48 2.40 40.65
N HIS A 327 -7.74 3.48 40.86
CA HIS A 327 -6.46 3.50 41.55
C HIS A 327 -6.52 4.50 42.70
N ASN A 328 -6.91 4.05 43.90
CA ASN A 328 -7.08 4.89 45.11
C ASN A 328 -5.87 5.74 45.52
N ALA A 329 -4.79 5.72 44.77
CA ALA A 329 -3.55 6.45 45.03
C ALA A 329 -2.89 6.98 43.74
N PHE A 330 -3.67 7.35 42.71
CA PHE A 330 -3.06 7.97 41.53
C PHE A 330 -2.54 9.37 41.93
N PRO A 331 -1.25 9.63 41.89
CA PRO A 331 -0.70 10.91 42.28
C PRO A 331 -1.19 12.00 41.31
N ASP A 332 -1.22 13.23 41.80
CA ASP A 332 -1.47 14.40 40.97
C ASP A 332 -0.29 14.54 39.98
N THR A 333 -0.48 14.08 38.76
CA THR A 333 0.57 14.07 37.73
C THR A 333 0.33 15.24 36.77
N ALA A 334 1.41 15.71 36.15
CA ALA A 334 1.30 16.63 35.02
C ALA A 334 0.38 16.03 33.94
N PRO A 335 -0.45 16.85 33.27
CA PRO A 335 -1.30 16.38 32.19
C PRO A 335 -0.44 15.68 31.11
N LEU A 336 -0.94 14.61 30.53
CA LEU A 336 -0.22 13.85 29.49
C LEU A 336 0.11 14.74 28.27
N GLN A 337 -0.65 15.82 28.05
CA GLN A 337 -0.34 16.87 27.06
C GLN A 337 1.04 17.52 27.27
N ALA A 338 1.53 17.57 28.51
CA ALA A 338 2.88 18.07 28.79
C ALA A 338 3.96 17.14 28.24
N LEU A 339 3.65 15.85 28.11
CA LEU A 339 4.57 14.83 27.57
C LEU A 339 4.49 14.74 26.05
N VAL A 340 3.29 14.63 25.50
CA VAL A 340 3.05 14.35 24.08
C VAL A 340 2.65 15.58 23.25
N GLY A 341 2.50 16.75 23.87
CA GLY A 341 2.05 17.99 23.22
C GLY A 341 0.54 18.15 23.19
N PRO A 342 0.03 19.21 22.56
CA PRO A 342 -1.39 19.58 22.59
C PRO A 342 -2.27 18.65 21.75
N ASP A 343 -1.72 18.01 20.71
CA ASP A 343 -2.42 17.06 19.85
C ASP A 343 -2.22 15.64 20.39
N LEU A 344 -3.20 15.18 21.12
CA LEU A 344 -3.17 13.90 21.82
C LEU A 344 -3.26 12.67 20.90
N TYR A 345 -3.78 12.89 19.70
CA TYR A 345 -4.00 11.85 18.69
C TYR A 345 -3.02 11.94 17.51
N ARG A 346 -1.97 12.76 17.65
CA ARG A 346 -1.00 12.95 16.56
C ARG A 346 -0.33 11.65 16.14
N ARG A 347 -0.05 10.75 17.08
CA ARG A 347 0.56 9.46 16.79
C ARG A 347 -0.35 8.62 15.88
N GLU A 348 -1.62 8.47 16.26
CA GLU A 348 -2.61 7.70 15.50
C GLU A 348 -2.82 8.28 14.10
N ALA A 349 -2.92 9.60 13.99
CA ALA A 349 -3.05 10.28 12.71
C ALA A 349 -1.81 10.06 11.80
N VAL A 350 -0.61 10.09 12.37
CA VAL A 350 0.65 9.87 11.64
C VAL A 350 0.75 8.42 11.17
N VAL A 351 0.41 7.46 12.02
CA VAL A 351 0.43 6.03 11.67
C VAL A 351 -0.64 5.72 10.61
N ALA A 352 -1.86 6.21 10.79
CA ALA A 352 -2.93 6.06 9.80
C ALA A 352 -2.57 6.67 8.44
N ARG A 353 -1.88 7.82 8.44
CA ARG A 353 -1.35 8.43 7.22
C ARG A 353 -0.37 7.50 6.52
N ALA A 354 0.57 6.89 7.25
CA ALA A 354 1.54 5.96 6.66
C ALA A 354 0.86 4.74 6.02
N HIS A 355 -0.17 4.19 6.64
CA HIS A 355 -0.97 3.11 6.06
C HIS A 355 -1.67 3.53 4.77
N ILE A 356 -2.37 4.67 4.79
CA ILE A 356 -3.11 5.15 3.61
C ILE A 356 -2.15 5.60 2.51
N ASP A 357 -0.99 6.15 2.83
CA ASP A 357 0.05 6.49 1.86
C ASP A 357 0.56 5.23 1.14
N LEU A 358 0.94 4.20 1.90
CA LEU A 358 1.38 2.93 1.29
C LEU A 358 0.26 2.27 0.49
N LEU A 359 -0.98 2.24 1.01
CA LEU A 359 -2.12 1.71 0.27
C LEU A 359 -2.37 2.51 -1.01
N SER A 360 -2.24 3.83 -0.99
CA SER A 360 -2.37 4.68 -2.18
C SER A 360 -1.33 4.32 -3.25
N VAL A 361 -0.10 4.01 -2.84
CA VAL A 361 0.96 3.53 -3.75
C VAL A 361 0.60 2.17 -4.33
N VAL A 362 0.15 1.24 -3.51
CA VAL A 362 -0.28 -0.11 -3.92
C VAL A 362 -1.42 -0.03 -4.92
N MET A 363 -2.42 0.81 -4.65
CA MET A 363 -3.60 1.02 -5.50
C MET A 363 -3.33 1.94 -6.69
N GLY A 364 -2.17 2.59 -6.76
CA GLY A 364 -1.81 3.52 -7.84
C GLY A 364 -2.59 4.84 -7.82
N LEU A 365 -3.14 5.25 -6.67
CA LEU A 365 -3.98 6.44 -6.54
C LEU A 365 -3.17 7.72 -6.81
N GLY A 366 -3.67 8.56 -7.72
CA GLY A 366 -3.11 9.89 -8.01
C GLY A 366 -1.68 9.89 -8.53
N ARG A 367 -1.16 8.75 -9.04
CA ARG A 367 0.23 8.56 -9.44
C ARG A 367 0.67 9.57 -10.51
N LYS A 368 1.75 10.29 -10.24
CA LYS A 368 2.36 11.23 -11.19
C LYS A 368 3.31 10.49 -12.14
N LYS A 369 3.29 10.95 -13.41
CA LYS A 369 4.10 10.34 -14.48
C LYS A 369 5.19 11.28 -14.99
N CYS A 370 5.02 12.60 -14.81
CA CYS A 370 5.95 13.61 -15.28
C CYS A 370 5.98 14.81 -14.34
N VAL A 371 7.18 15.30 -14.05
CA VAL A 371 7.42 16.59 -13.39
C VAL A 371 7.93 17.57 -14.43
N ILE A 372 7.25 18.70 -14.57
CA ILE A 372 7.61 19.81 -15.44
C ILE A 372 8.26 20.89 -14.59
N LEU A 373 9.42 21.34 -15.00
CA LEU A 373 10.29 22.24 -14.24
C LEU A 373 10.48 23.54 -14.99
N ASP A 374 10.37 24.66 -14.27
CA ASP A 374 11.07 25.88 -14.69
C ASP A 374 12.57 25.76 -14.42
N LEU A 375 13.37 26.67 -14.94
CA LEU A 375 14.83 26.66 -14.80
C LEU A 375 15.31 27.75 -13.83
N ASP A 376 15.20 29.01 -14.22
CA ASP A 376 15.71 30.15 -13.48
C ASP A 376 14.96 30.36 -12.17
N GLY A 377 15.69 30.48 -11.05
CA GLY A 377 15.10 30.54 -9.70
C GLY A 377 14.66 29.18 -9.15
N THR A 378 14.35 28.21 -10.02
CA THR A 378 13.82 26.89 -9.65
C THR A 378 14.93 25.83 -9.58
N LEU A 379 15.73 25.62 -10.61
CA LEU A 379 16.84 24.64 -10.60
C LEU A 379 18.16 25.23 -10.09
N TRP A 380 18.33 26.52 -10.19
CA TRP A 380 19.48 27.28 -9.70
C TRP A 380 19.05 28.67 -9.28
N PRO A 381 19.79 29.31 -8.40
CA PRO A 381 19.47 30.68 -7.99
C PRO A 381 19.79 31.68 -9.13
N GLY A 382 18.89 32.62 -9.34
CA GLY A 382 19.06 33.69 -10.33
C GLY A 382 18.72 33.28 -11.78
N VAL A 383 19.07 34.15 -12.70
CA VAL A 383 18.81 34.02 -14.16
C VAL A 383 20.09 33.56 -14.86
N LEU A 384 20.04 32.41 -15.53
CA LEU A 384 21.22 31.77 -16.13
C LEU A 384 21.95 32.69 -17.14
N ALA A 385 21.19 33.41 -17.93
CA ALA A 385 21.76 34.36 -18.92
C ALA A 385 22.51 35.54 -18.25
N GLU A 386 22.19 35.89 -17.03
CA GLU A 386 22.86 36.95 -16.26
C GLU A 386 24.06 36.42 -15.47
N THR A 387 23.98 35.20 -14.96
CA THR A 387 25.01 34.55 -14.14
C THR A 387 26.09 33.86 -14.98
N GLY A 388 25.78 33.46 -16.21
CA GLY A 388 26.69 32.80 -17.15
C GLY A 388 26.95 31.32 -16.90
N ALA A 389 26.53 30.79 -15.78
CA ALA A 389 26.57 29.35 -15.46
C ALA A 389 25.63 29.04 -14.28
N PRO A 390 25.09 27.81 -14.20
CA PRO A 390 24.35 27.38 -13.02
C PRO A 390 25.25 27.44 -11.77
N PHE A 391 24.70 27.95 -10.68
CA PHE A 391 25.43 28.13 -9.41
C PHE A 391 26.67 29.01 -9.49
N ALA A 392 26.72 29.96 -10.44
CA ALA A 392 27.80 30.90 -10.54
C ALA A 392 27.88 31.76 -9.27
N TRP A 393 29.10 31.98 -8.81
CA TRP A 393 29.41 32.87 -7.70
C TRP A 393 29.31 34.33 -8.15
N THR A 394 28.23 34.99 -7.75
CA THR A 394 28.14 36.42 -7.86
C THR A 394 28.25 37.08 -6.49
N PRO A 395 28.60 38.36 -6.36
CA PRO A 395 28.60 39.06 -5.08
C PRO A 395 27.24 38.93 -4.32
N GLU A 396 26.15 38.92 -5.06
CA GLU A 396 24.79 38.82 -4.53
C GLU A 396 24.53 37.40 -4.00
N ILE A 397 25.07 36.35 -4.64
CA ILE A 397 24.92 34.94 -4.24
C ILE A 397 25.97 34.53 -3.22
N SER A 398 27.12 35.16 -3.18
CA SER A 398 28.25 34.77 -2.31
C SER A 398 27.94 34.79 -0.80
N GLY A 399 26.98 35.62 -0.37
CA GLY A 399 26.47 35.65 0.99
C GLY A 399 25.50 34.52 1.34
N HIS A 400 25.11 33.71 0.36
CA HIS A 400 24.06 32.70 0.47
C HIS A 400 24.55 31.28 0.18
N ASN A 401 25.80 30.97 0.40
CA ASN A 401 26.43 29.67 0.08
C ASN A 401 25.69 28.46 0.63
N SER A 402 25.04 28.59 1.79
CA SER A 402 24.22 27.55 2.38
C SER A 402 22.99 27.18 1.54
N TYR A 403 22.47 28.09 0.73
CA TYR A 403 21.32 27.84 -0.13
C TYR A 403 21.64 26.97 -1.35
N ILE A 404 22.90 26.87 -1.75
CA ILE A 404 23.31 25.97 -2.85
C ILE A 404 22.99 24.51 -2.50
N GLY A 405 23.18 24.12 -1.25
CA GLY A 405 22.81 22.79 -0.77
C GLY A 405 21.34 22.46 -0.95
N LEU A 406 20.45 23.47 -0.87
CA LEU A 406 19.04 23.32 -1.12
C LEU A 406 18.77 22.88 -2.57
N TYR A 407 19.36 23.58 -3.54
CA TYR A 407 19.21 23.23 -4.96
C TYR A 407 19.85 21.86 -5.27
N PHE A 408 21.01 21.55 -4.69
CA PHE A 408 21.62 20.22 -4.84
C PHE A 408 20.72 19.10 -4.33
N GLY A 409 20.11 19.29 -3.17
CA GLY A 409 19.13 18.36 -2.62
C GLY A 409 17.88 18.22 -3.50
N PHE A 410 17.46 19.29 -4.16
CA PHE A 410 16.36 19.28 -5.11
C PHE A 410 16.71 18.51 -6.39
N HIS A 411 17.90 18.75 -6.97
CA HIS A 411 18.40 17.97 -8.11
C HIS A 411 18.51 16.48 -7.80
N GLU A 412 19.04 16.13 -6.62
CA GLU A 412 19.12 14.74 -6.16
C GLU A 412 17.73 14.09 -6.08
N ALA A 413 16.73 14.81 -5.55
CA ALA A 413 15.36 14.32 -5.51
C ALA A 413 14.78 14.08 -6.91
N LEU A 414 15.00 14.98 -7.85
CA LEU A 414 14.56 14.84 -9.23
C LEU A 414 15.25 13.66 -9.94
N LYS A 415 16.55 13.44 -9.72
CA LYS A 415 17.24 12.23 -10.20
C LYS A 415 16.68 10.95 -9.61
N ALA A 416 16.32 10.97 -8.31
CA ALA A 416 15.64 9.85 -7.69
C ALA A 416 14.26 9.59 -8.31
N LEU A 417 13.49 10.63 -8.66
CA LEU A 417 12.24 10.48 -9.39
C LEU A 417 12.44 9.86 -10.77
N LYS A 418 13.46 10.31 -11.51
CA LYS A 418 13.84 9.73 -12.81
C LYS A 418 14.15 8.22 -12.66
N ALA A 419 14.92 7.84 -11.64
CA ALA A 419 15.24 6.44 -11.35
C ALA A 419 13.97 5.61 -11.03
N ARG A 420 12.94 6.23 -10.41
CA ARG A 420 11.62 5.63 -10.18
C ARG A 420 10.75 5.56 -11.45
N GLY A 421 11.25 6.07 -12.59
CA GLY A 421 10.54 6.10 -13.86
C GLY A 421 9.54 7.24 -14.02
N ILE A 422 9.69 8.32 -13.26
CA ILE A 422 8.95 9.57 -13.44
C ILE A 422 9.76 10.44 -14.42
N LEU A 423 9.10 10.89 -15.48
CA LEU A 423 9.75 11.72 -16.51
C LEU A 423 9.99 13.14 -16.01
N LEU A 424 11.04 13.77 -16.49
CA LEU A 424 11.30 15.19 -16.28
C LEU A 424 11.12 15.91 -17.61
N ALA A 425 10.40 17.04 -17.62
CA ALA A 425 10.24 17.93 -18.75
C ALA A 425 10.55 19.37 -18.32
N CYS A 426 10.90 20.21 -19.26
CA CYS A 426 11.26 21.60 -19.00
C CYS A 426 10.27 22.56 -19.68
N VAL A 427 9.80 23.57 -18.94
CA VAL A 427 9.03 24.70 -19.44
C VAL A 427 9.59 25.97 -18.84
N SER A 428 10.33 26.75 -19.62
CA SER A 428 10.97 27.99 -19.15
C SER A 428 10.86 29.12 -20.19
N LYS A 429 10.69 30.34 -19.70
CA LYS A 429 10.75 31.54 -20.51
C LYS A 429 12.21 31.96 -20.68
N ASN A 430 12.87 31.42 -21.70
CA ASN A 430 14.28 31.63 -21.96
C ASN A 430 14.58 31.35 -23.45
N ASP A 431 15.83 31.52 -23.87
CA ASP A 431 16.36 31.06 -25.15
C ASP A 431 17.01 29.67 -24.96
N GLU A 432 16.48 28.66 -25.67
CA GLU A 432 16.95 27.28 -25.53
C GLU A 432 18.43 27.12 -25.89
N ALA A 433 18.93 27.84 -26.92
CA ALA A 433 20.31 27.75 -27.36
C ALA A 433 21.25 28.31 -26.28
N ILE A 434 20.87 29.42 -25.67
CA ILE A 434 21.61 30.05 -24.57
C ILE A 434 21.64 29.12 -23.36
N VAL A 435 20.48 28.58 -22.99
CA VAL A 435 20.39 27.63 -21.86
C VAL A 435 21.29 26.42 -22.06
N ARG A 436 21.26 25.80 -23.24
CA ARG A 436 22.09 24.63 -23.55
C ARG A 436 23.58 24.93 -23.56
N ASP A 437 23.98 26.11 -23.98
CA ASP A 437 25.40 26.54 -23.99
C ASP A 437 25.90 26.84 -22.58
N LEU A 438 25.13 27.52 -21.77
CA LEU A 438 25.51 27.93 -20.42
C LEU A 438 25.34 26.87 -19.34
N TRP A 439 24.55 25.78 -19.59
CA TRP A 439 24.33 24.72 -18.61
C TRP A 439 25.56 23.82 -18.45
N LYS A 440 26.56 24.37 -17.81
CA LYS A 440 27.83 23.68 -17.52
C LYS A 440 28.17 23.89 -16.06
N TYR A 441 28.44 22.81 -15.34
CA TYR A 441 28.84 22.87 -13.94
C TYR A 441 30.36 22.93 -13.82
N PRO A 442 30.89 23.64 -12.81
CA PRO A 442 32.29 23.54 -12.42
C PRO A 442 32.71 22.13 -12.06
N ASP A 443 33.96 21.74 -12.38
CA ASP A 443 34.47 20.35 -12.17
C ASP A 443 34.41 19.87 -10.74
N HIS A 444 34.45 20.78 -9.74
CA HIS A 444 34.38 20.41 -8.33
C HIS A 444 32.97 20.16 -7.80
N TYR A 445 31.92 20.35 -8.61
CA TYR A 445 30.56 20.02 -8.23
C TYR A 445 30.25 18.52 -8.41
N PRO A 446 29.30 17.95 -7.67
CA PRO A 446 28.94 16.54 -7.77
C PRO A 446 28.09 16.28 -9.01
N HIS A 447 28.71 16.20 -10.19
CA HIS A 447 28.05 16.07 -11.50
C HIS A 447 27.11 14.86 -11.57
N ASP A 448 27.40 13.77 -10.85
CA ASP A 448 26.57 12.57 -10.75
C ASP A 448 25.22 12.83 -10.06
N ARG A 449 25.13 13.86 -9.22
CA ARG A 449 23.90 14.24 -8.50
C ARG A 449 23.14 15.37 -9.14
N LEU A 450 23.75 16.09 -10.05
CA LEU A 450 23.14 17.26 -10.72
C LEU A 450 22.44 16.87 -12.01
N LEU A 451 21.32 17.54 -12.31
CA LEU A 451 20.61 17.37 -13.56
C LEU A 451 21.40 17.98 -14.74
N THR A 452 21.30 17.33 -15.86
CA THR A 452 21.81 17.80 -17.14
C THR A 452 20.66 17.93 -18.15
N PRO A 453 20.83 18.60 -19.28
CA PRO A 453 19.84 18.60 -20.34
C PRO A 453 19.37 17.21 -20.77
N ASP A 454 20.23 16.18 -20.64
CA ASP A 454 19.91 14.80 -21.01
C ASP A 454 18.95 14.11 -20.05
N ASP A 455 18.73 14.65 -18.87
CA ASP A 455 17.77 14.11 -17.92
C ASP A 455 16.31 14.41 -18.28
N PHE A 456 16.08 15.36 -19.18
CA PHE A 456 14.74 15.79 -19.59
C PHE A 456 14.28 15.06 -20.85
N VAL A 457 13.03 14.64 -20.86
CA VAL A 457 12.42 13.92 -21.98
C VAL A 457 12.02 14.86 -23.12
N THR A 458 11.60 16.06 -22.79
CA THR A 458 11.19 17.10 -23.76
C THR A 458 11.35 18.50 -23.15
N TRP A 459 11.41 19.53 -24.05
CA TRP A 459 11.70 20.92 -23.74
C TRP A 459 10.69 21.85 -24.37
N ARG A 460 10.29 22.89 -23.65
CA ARG A 460 9.59 24.08 -24.14
C ARG A 460 10.28 25.31 -23.54
N VAL A 461 11.45 25.64 -24.04
CA VAL A 461 12.20 26.83 -23.64
C VAL A 461 12.00 27.90 -24.73
N ASN A 462 11.01 28.73 -24.49
CA ASN A 462 10.56 29.77 -25.42
C ASN A 462 9.79 30.85 -24.63
N TRP A 463 9.28 31.87 -25.32
CA TRP A 463 8.56 32.99 -24.73
C TRP A 463 7.03 32.83 -24.74
N ASP A 464 6.52 31.67 -25.16
CA ASP A 464 5.09 31.36 -25.10
C ASP A 464 4.62 31.19 -23.64
N ASP A 465 3.31 31.22 -23.43
CA ASP A 465 2.77 31.05 -22.10
C ASP A 465 2.97 29.63 -21.58
N LYS A 466 3.30 29.47 -20.29
CA LYS A 466 3.61 28.18 -19.67
C LYS A 466 2.44 27.19 -19.72
N PRO A 467 1.16 27.58 -19.52
CA PRO A 467 0.03 26.66 -19.67
C PRO A 467 -0.07 26.02 -21.06
N SER A 468 0.11 26.76 -22.14
CA SER A 468 0.10 26.22 -23.51
C SER A 468 1.26 25.26 -23.75
N ASN A 469 2.45 25.60 -23.25
CA ASN A 469 3.62 24.73 -23.29
C ASN A 469 3.39 23.42 -22.54
N ILE A 470 2.79 23.47 -21.33
CA ILE A 470 2.45 22.27 -20.53
C ILE A 470 1.43 21.40 -21.27
N ALA A 471 0.37 21.99 -21.83
CA ALA A 471 -0.62 21.26 -22.61
C ALA A 471 -0.01 20.58 -23.85
N SER A 472 0.91 21.25 -24.51
CA SER A 472 1.68 20.71 -25.66
C SER A 472 2.56 19.50 -25.25
N ILE A 473 3.21 19.56 -24.08
CA ILE A 473 3.97 18.44 -23.53
C ILE A 473 3.05 17.27 -23.18
N ALA A 474 1.88 17.55 -22.57
CA ALA A 474 0.91 16.52 -22.23
C ALA A 474 0.41 15.79 -23.50
N GLN A 475 0.16 16.52 -24.57
CA GLN A 475 -0.21 15.96 -25.86
C GLN A 475 0.93 15.14 -26.48
N GLU A 476 2.17 15.65 -26.48
CA GLU A 476 3.35 14.96 -27.02
C GLU A 476 3.63 13.65 -26.27
N LEU A 477 3.53 13.65 -24.93
CA LEU A 477 3.75 12.46 -24.12
C LEU A 477 2.54 11.52 -24.04
N GLY A 478 1.37 11.95 -24.50
CA GLY A 478 0.13 11.21 -24.46
C GLY A 478 -0.37 10.94 -23.02
N PHE A 479 -0.09 11.84 -22.07
CA PHE A 479 -0.54 11.73 -20.69
C PHE A 479 -1.68 12.69 -20.41
N ALA A 480 -2.59 12.29 -19.53
CA ALA A 480 -3.61 13.19 -19.00
C ALA A 480 -2.98 14.22 -18.07
N LEU A 481 -3.57 15.43 -18.01
CA LEU A 481 -3.02 16.56 -17.25
C LEU A 481 -2.86 16.28 -15.74
N ASP A 482 -3.71 15.43 -15.18
CA ASP A 482 -3.64 15.01 -13.78
C ASP A 482 -2.39 14.15 -13.44
N ALA A 483 -1.70 13.63 -14.47
CA ALA A 483 -0.45 12.90 -14.32
C ALA A 483 0.79 13.80 -14.20
N PHE A 484 0.62 15.13 -14.30
CA PHE A 484 1.71 16.09 -14.27
C PHE A 484 1.78 16.83 -12.94
N VAL A 485 3.01 17.24 -12.61
CA VAL A 485 3.30 18.23 -11.57
C VAL A 485 4.13 19.33 -12.22
N PHE A 486 3.79 20.59 -12.00
CA PHE A 486 4.55 21.75 -12.45
C PHE A 486 5.23 22.42 -11.26
N ILE A 487 6.52 22.71 -11.37
CA ILE A 487 7.32 23.34 -10.31
C ILE A 487 7.94 24.64 -10.86
N ASP A 488 7.67 25.74 -10.17
CA ASP A 488 8.07 27.07 -10.58
C ASP A 488 8.21 27.94 -9.31
N ASP A 489 9.26 28.75 -9.19
CA ASP A 489 9.45 29.66 -8.07
C ASP A 489 8.58 30.92 -8.18
N HIS A 490 8.17 31.30 -9.41
CA HIS A 490 7.47 32.53 -9.66
C HIS A 490 5.95 32.42 -9.35
N PRO A 491 5.39 33.17 -8.39
CA PRO A 491 4.00 33.00 -7.94
C PRO A 491 2.97 33.28 -9.04
N VAL A 492 3.25 34.24 -9.95
CA VAL A 492 2.33 34.58 -11.05
C VAL A 492 2.23 33.45 -12.07
N GLU A 493 3.35 32.78 -12.39
CA GLU A 493 3.33 31.67 -13.34
C GLU A 493 2.62 30.45 -12.72
N ARG A 494 2.85 30.17 -11.43
CA ARG A 494 2.10 29.12 -10.72
C ARG A 494 0.58 29.38 -10.75
N GLU A 495 0.15 30.62 -10.47
CA GLU A 495 -1.27 30.96 -10.46
C GLU A 495 -1.88 30.86 -11.87
N ARG A 496 -1.17 31.29 -12.91
CA ARG A 496 -1.62 31.13 -14.31
C ARG A 496 -1.85 29.67 -14.67
N VAL A 497 -0.95 28.76 -14.25
CA VAL A 497 -1.10 27.33 -14.51
C VAL A 497 -2.27 26.75 -13.71
N ARG A 498 -2.45 27.13 -12.45
CA ARG A 498 -3.60 26.68 -11.64
C ARG A 498 -4.94 27.06 -12.25
N GLN A 499 -5.03 28.29 -12.78
CA GLN A 499 -6.27 28.76 -13.42
C GLN A 499 -6.53 28.12 -14.78
N ALA A 500 -5.49 27.98 -15.61
CA ALA A 500 -5.65 27.46 -16.96
C ALA A 500 -5.73 25.93 -17.01
N LEU A 501 -5.02 25.23 -16.12
CA LEU A 501 -4.88 23.77 -16.08
C LEU A 501 -5.11 23.24 -14.64
N PRO A 502 -6.32 23.30 -14.10
CA PRO A 502 -6.61 22.95 -12.71
C PRO A 502 -6.35 21.47 -12.36
N GLN A 503 -6.14 20.63 -13.38
CA GLN A 503 -5.79 19.21 -13.19
C GLN A 503 -4.29 19.01 -12.92
N VAL A 504 -3.44 19.97 -13.25
CA VAL A 504 -1.99 19.92 -13.02
C VAL A 504 -1.71 20.35 -11.59
N ASP A 505 -0.98 19.53 -10.85
CA ASP A 505 -0.51 19.91 -9.53
C ASP A 505 0.61 20.95 -9.66
N VAL A 506 0.54 22.01 -8.86
CA VAL A 506 1.51 23.12 -8.93
C VAL A 506 2.23 23.26 -7.59
N LEU A 507 3.55 23.14 -7.62
CA LEU A 507 4.46 23.27 -6.48
C LEU A 507 5.45 24.43 -6.70
N GLY A 508 6.27 24.73 -5.68
CA GLY A 508 7.33 25.75 -5.77
C GLY A 508 7.10 26.95 -4.85
N GLU A 509 6.11 26.90 -3.96
CA GLU A 509 5.84 27.95 -2.97
C GLU A 509 6.93 28.02 -1.90
N ASP A 510 7.39 26.84 -1.45
CA ASP A 510 8.44 26.68 -0.47
C ASP A 510 9.57 25.80 -1.03
N PRO A 511 10.69 26.39 -1.43
CA PRO A 511 11.83 25.63 -1.97
C PRO A 511 12.45 24.68 -0.92
N PHE A 512 12.30 24.96 0.39
CA PHE A 512 12.80 24.08 1.44
C PHE A 512 11.98 22.79 1.57
N ALA A 513 10.71 22.83 1.20
CA ALA A 513 9.83 21.66 1.25
C ALA A 513 9.96 20.76 0.00
N LEU A 514 10.42 21.27 -1.14
CA LEU A 514 10.40 20.53 -2.42
C LEU A 514 11.07 19.18 -2.36
N ARG A 515 12.30 19.11 -1.82
CA ARG A 515 13.01 17.83 -1.69
C ARG A 515 12.21 16.82 -0.88
N HIS A 516 11.66 17.25 0.25
CA HIS A 516 10.87 16.38 1.11
C HIS A 516 9.61 15.90 0.39
N ILE A 517 8.83 16.79 -0.21
CA ILE A 517 7.62 16.46 -0.96
C ILE A 517 7.92 15.42 -2.04
N LEU A 518 8.90 15.67 -2.90
CA LEU A 518 9.23 14.77 -4.01
C LEU A 518 9.68 13.38 -3.54
N LEU A 519 10.36 13.30 -2.39
CA LEU A 519 10.87 12.03 -1.89
C LEU A 519 9.86 11.25 -1.05
N THR A 520 8.87 11.88 -0.44
CA THR A 520 7.95 11.26 0.52
C THR A 520 6.49 11.18 0.10
N ASP A 521 6.02 12.09 -0.77
CA ASP A 521 4.62 12.07 -1.23
C ASP A 521 4.31 10.74 -1.96
N PRO A 522 3.26 10.01 -1.57
CA PRO A 522 2.90 8.71 -2.14
C PRO A 522 2.69 8.73 -3.66
N ARG A 523 2.29 9.86 -4.23
CA ARG A 523 2.07 10.01 -5.68
C ARG A 523 3.34 9.89 -6.52
N PHE A 524 4.52 10.05 -5.89
CA PHE A 524 5.84 9.87 -6.50
C PHE A 524 6.52 8.55 -6.11
N GLN A 525 5.88 7.72 -5.26
CA GLN A 525 6.47 6.48 -4.82
C GLN A 525 6.22 5.32 -5.80
N VAL A 526 7.09 4.33 -5.73
CA VAL A 526 6.97 3.05 -6.42
C VAL A 526 7.36 1.93 -5.45
N LEU A 527 6.70 0.79 -5.54
CA LEU A 527 7.01 -0.36 -4.67
C LEU A 527 8.34 -1.02 -5.03
N LYS A 528 8.75 -0.90 -6.29
CA LYS A 528 10.00 -1.48 -6.80
C LYS A 528 10.54 -0.65 -7.96
N ILE A 529 11.85 -0.47 -8.01
CA ILE A 529 12.54 0.12 -9.15
C ILE A 529 12.99 -1.02 -10.06
N THR A 530 12.51 -1.02 -11.30
CA THR A 530 12.91 -1.98 -12.33
C THR A 530 13.92 -1.33 -13.29
N GLU A 531 14.73 -2.12 -13.98
CA GLU A 531 15.67 -1.61 -14.99
C GLU A 531 14.95 -0.75 -16.05
N GLU A 532 13.77 -1.19 -16.47
CA GLU A 532 12.96 -0.43 -17.43
C GLU A 532 12.44 0.88 -16.84
N SER A 533 11.98 0.91 -15.58
CA SER A 533 11.56 2.17 -14.96
C SER A 533 12.72 3.14 -14.85
N ALA A 534 13.92 2.67 -14.55
CA ALA A 534 15.14 3.49 -14.53
C ALA A 534 15.51 4.01 -15.93
N ALA A 535 15.34 3.20 -16.98
CA ALA A 535 15.63 3.55 -18.37
C ALA A 535 14.48 4.32 -19.08
N ARG A 536 13.37 4.60 -18.38
CA ARG A 536 12.13 5.11 -19.00
C ARG A 536 12.30 6.40 -19.77
N THR A 537 13.14 7.33 -19.31
CA THR A 537 13.41 8.58 -20.00
C THR A 537 13.98 8.34 -21.40
N ASP A 538 14.97 7.44 -21.52
CA ASP A 538 15.62 7.12 -22.78
C ASP A 538 14.67 6.36 -23.73
N LEU A 539 13.87 5.44 -23.17
CA LEU A 539 12.85 4.71 -23.91
C LEU A 539 11.78 5.66 -24.50
N VAL A 540 11.35 6.66 -23.76
CA VAL A 540 10.35 7.64 -24.24
C VAL A 540 11.00 8.59 -25.26
N LYS A 541 12.25 9.02 -25.08
CA LYS A 541 12.98 9.80 -26.10
C LYS A 541 13.08 9.03 -27.43
N ALA A 542 13.42 7.76 -27.37
CA ALA A 542 13.46 6.88 -28.55
C ALA A 542 12.08 6.76 -29.22
N GLN A 543 11.00 6.65 -28.42
CA GLN A 543 9.63 6.65 -28.91
C GLN A 543 9.29 7.96 -29.65
N LEU A 544 9.53 9.13 -29.04
CA LEU A 544 9.24 10.44 -29.66
C LEU A 544 10.03 10.63 -30.96
N THR A 545 11.28 10.16 -30.99
CA THR A 545 12.11 10.20 -32.21
C THR A 545 11.50 9.35 -33.32
N ARG A 546 11.00 8.16 -32.97
CA ARG A 546 10.33 7.25 -33.90
C ARG A 546 9.00 7.83 -34.42
N GLU A 547 8.17 8.37 -33.53
CA GLU A 547 6.89 8.99 -33.93
C GLU A 547 7.10 10.14 -34.93
N ARG A 548 8.11 10.97 -34.69
CA ARG A 548 8.51 12.02 -35.66
C ARG A 548 8.99 11.42 -36.99
N GLY A 549 9.74 10.31 -36.95
CA GLY A 549 10.19 9.59 -38.14
C GLY A 549 9.03 8.94 -38.90
N LEU A 550 8.08 8.35 -38.21
CA LEU A 550 6.85 7.78 -38.81
C LEU A 550 5.99 8.85 -39.50
N ALA A 551 5.81 9.99 -38.83
CA ALA A 551 5.07 11.11 -39.39
C ALA A 551 5.72 11.66 -40.67
N ALA A 552 7.04 11.55 -40.80
CA ALA A 552 7.81 12.02 -41.99
C ALA A 552 7.95 10.97 -43.09
N GLY A 553 8.01 9.64 -42.75
CA GLY A 553 8.41 8.56 -43.69
C GLY A 553 7.42 7.41 -43.93
N GLY A 554 6.28 7.35 -43.22
CA GLY A 554 5.20 6.36 -43.44
C GLY A 554 5.66 4.88 -43.34
N ASP A 555 5.09 4.00 -44.21
CA ASP A 555 5.32 2.55 -44.19
C ASP A 555 6.78 2.13 -44.48
N ASP A 556 7.50 2.91 -45.28
CA ASP A 556 8.93 2.65 -45.57
C ASP A 556 9.79 2.83 -44.33
N PHE A 557 9.44 3.77 -43.47
CA PHE A 557 10.11 3.94 -42.18
C PHE A 557 9.79 2.79 -41.21
N LEU A 558 8.55 2.31 -41.18
CA LEU A 558 8.16 1.13 -40.39
C LEU A 558 9.00 -0.12 -40.75
N ALA A 559 9.15 -0.38 -42.05
CA ALA A 559 9.95 -1.51 -42.53
C ALA A 559 11.42 -1.38 -42.11
N SER A 560 11.94 -0.12 -42.06
CA SER A 560 13.32 0.18 -41.66
C SER A 560 13.60 0.02 -40.17
N LEU A 561 12.57 -0.13 -39.33
CA LEU A 561 12.71 -0.27 -37.88
C LEU A 561 13.22 -1.66 -37.46
N GLU A 562 13.06 -2.68 -38.29
CA GLU A 562 13.44 -4.06 -37.97
C GLU A 562 12.83 -4.55 -36.66
N VAL A 563 11.52 -4.35 -36.49
CA VAL A 563 10.80 -4.69 -35.26
C VAL A 563 10.82 -6.18 -35.04
N VAL A 564 11.32 -6.62 -33.89
CA VAL A 564 11.31 -8.02 -33.43
C VAL A 564 10.46 -8.12 -32.19
N THR A 565 9.47 -9.03 -32.21
CA THR A 565 8.60 -9.36 -31.08
C THR A 565 8.81 -10.78 -30.61
N THR A 566 8.78 -10.99 -29.29
CA THR A 566 8.76 -12.32 -28.69
C THR A 566 7.63 -12.41 -27.68
N PHE A 567 7.02 -13.61 -27.57
CA PHE A 567 5.84 -13.85 -26.74
C PHE A 567 6.09 -14.99 -25.78
N GLU A 568 5.65 -14.84 -24.54
CA GLU A 568 5.89 -15.83 -23.48
C GLU A 568 4.67 -15.97 -22.56
N ARG A 569 4.69 -17.04 -21.75
CA ARG A 569 3.79 -17.26 -20.60
C ARG A 569 4.64 -17.33 -19.34
N PRO A 570 4.80 -16.20 -18.65
CA PRO A 570 5.68 -16.12 -17.50
C PRO A 570 5.09 -16.83 -16.28
N THR A 571 5.99 -17.37 -15.46
CA THR A 571 5.66 -17.90 -14.12
C THR A 571 6.57 -17.34 -13.05
N ASP A 572 7.64 -16.64 -13.43
CA ASP A 572 8.61 -16.09 -12.50
C ASP A 572 8.09 -14.79 -11.86
N PRO A 573 8.35 -14.59 -10.54
CA PRO A 573 7.82 -13.43 -9.81
C PRO A 573 8.31 -12.08 -10.34
N ALA A 574 9.51 -12.02 -10.93
CA ALA A 574 10.06 -10.76 -11.43
C ALA A 574 9.29 -10.28 -12.66
N THR A 575 8.98 -11.17 -13.58
CA THR A 575 8.15 -10.85 -14.76
C THR A 575 6.71 -10.53 -14.35
N LEU A 576 6.12 -11.26 -13.38
CA LEU A 576 4.76 -10.96 -12.90
C LEU A 576 4.66 -9.61 -12.22
N SER A 577 5.67 -9.20 -11.47
CA SER A 577 5.76 -7.83 -10.93
C SER A 577 5.75 -6.76 -12.04
N ARG A 578 6.43 -7.05 -13.16
CA ARG A 578 6.44 -6.18 -14.35
C ARG A 578 5.07 -6.12 -15.03
N VAL A 579 4.37 -7.25 -15.10
CA VAL A 579 3.00 -7.31 -15.64
C VAL A 579 2.05 -6.47 -14.77
N ALA A 580 2.13 -6.58 -13.44
CA ALA A 580 1.35 -5.75 -12.52
C ALA A 580 1.63 -4.25 -12.74
N GLU A 581 2.90 -3.88 -12.84
CA GLU A 581 3.31 -2.50 -13.12
C GLU A 581 2.75 -2.00 -14.47
N LEU A 582 2.79 -2.83 -15.52
CA LEU A 582 2.25 -2.47 -16.83
C LEU A 582 0.75 -2.20 -16.76
N PHE A 583 -0.05 -3.08 -16.17
CA PHE A 583 -1.50 -2.86 -15.99
C PHE A 583 -1.79 -1.60 -15.18
N GLN A 584 -1.04 -1.34 -14.13
CA GLN A 584 -1.21 -0.17 -13.27
C GLN A 584 -0.87 1.15 -13.98
N ARG A 585 0.14 1.14 -14.86
CA ARG A 585 0.63 2.35 -15.55
C ARG A 585 -0.11 2.65 -16.85
N THR A 586 -0.75 1.65 -17.46
CA THR A 586 -1.31 1.78 -18.80
C THR A 586 -2.76 2.25 -18.75
N THR A 587 -3.01 3.42 -19.35
CA THR A 587 -4.35 4.00 -19.44
C THR A 587 -4.85 4.15 -20.89
N GLN A 588 -3.95 4.29 -21.87
CA GLN A 588 -4.32 4.52 -23.27
C GLN A 588 -4.62 3.22 -24.02
N PHE A 589 -3.78 2.21 -23.84
CA PHE A 589 -3.97 0.91 -24.47
C PHE A 589 -4.24 -0.15 -23.41
N ASN A 590 -5.39 -0.05 -22.75
CA ASN A 590 -5.89 -1.00 -21.78
C ASN A 590 -7.37 -1.23 -22.04
N THR A 591 -7.75 -2.48 -22.29
CA THR A 591 -9.11 -2.84 -22.73
C THR A 591 -10.16 -2.63 -21.65
N THR A 592 -9.85 -2.94 -20.39
CA THR A 592 -10.82 -2.94 -19.29
C THR A 592 -10.48 -1.99 -18.15
N GLY A 593 -9.24 -1.45 -18.13
CA GLY A 593 -8.75 -0.64 -17.03
C GLY A 593 -8.48 -1.44 -15.74
N LYS A 594 -8.63 -2.77 -15.78
CA LYS A 594 -8.33 -3.63 -14.63
C LYS A 594 -6.85 -3.53 -14.28
N THR A 595 -6.59 -3.51 -12.99
CA THR A 595 -5.26 -3.70 -12.40
C THR A 595 -5.24 -5.02 -11.65
N TYR A 596 -4.08 -5.62 -11.52
CA TYR A 596 -3.89 -6.91 -10.85
C TYR A 596 -2.78 -6.78 -9.82
N SER A 597 -2.97 -7.40 -8.68
CA SER A 597 -1.89 -7.61 -7.70
C SER A 597 -0.93 -8.70 -8.22
N GLU A 598 0.29 -8.70 -7.71
CA GLU A 598 1.27 -9.75 -8.06
C GLU A 598 0.79 -11.14 -7.65
N SER A 599 0.01 -11.27 -6.56
CA SER A 599 -0.55 -12.53 -6.10
C SER A 599 -1.65 -13.05 -7.04
N GLU A 600 -2.57 -12.19 -7.50
CA GLU A 600 -3.56 -12.57 -8.50
C GLU A 600 -2.89 -13.04 -9.80
N LEU A 601 -1.86 -12.30 -10.26
CA LEU A 601 -1.12 -12.70 -11.45
C LEU A 601 -0.37 -14.03 -11.25
N ALA A 602 0.17 -14.29 -10.07
CA ALA A 602 0.79 -15.57 -9.77
C ALA A 602 -0.20 -16.74 -9.85
N SER A 603 -1.45 -16.54 -9.37
CA SER A 603 -2.51 -17.54 -9.49
C SER A 603 -2.89 -17.81 -10.94
N PHE A 604 -3.09 -16.76 -11.75
CA PHE A 604 -3.33 -16.93 -13.20
C PHE A 604 -2.16 -17.53 -13.95
N ALA A 605 -0.93 -17.18 -13.58
CA ALA A 605 0.29 -17.71 -14.23
C ALA A 605 0.49 -19.20 -14.00
N GLN A 606 0.18 -19.71 -12.78
CA GLN A 606 0.20 -21.16 -12.49
C GLN A 606 -0.76 -21.95 -13.40
N ALA A 607 -1.89 -21.34 -13.79
CA ALA A 607 -2.83 -21.92 -14.74
C ALA A 607 -2.42 -21.68 -16.22
N GLY A 608 -1.30 -21.00 -16.48
CA GLY A 608 -0.84 -20.64 -17.83
C GLY A 608 -1.69 -19.59 -18.52
N GLN A 609 -2.34 -18.72 -17.76
CA GLN A 609 -3.33 -17.74 -18.19
C GLN A 609 -2.78 -16.30 -18.30
N VAL A 610 -1.50 -16.08 -17.99
CA VAL A 610 -0.81 -14.82 -18.20
C VAL A 610 0.04 -14.90 -19.45
N PHE A 611 -0.07 -13.91 -20.32
CA PHE A 611 0.68 -13.79 -21.59
C PHE A 611 1.43 -12.48 -21.58
N VAL A 612 2.64 -12.47 -22.15
CA VAL A 612 3.45 -11.24 -22.27
C VAL A 612 4.09 -11.14 -23.65
N ALA A 613 4.35 -9.90 -24.07
CA ALA A 613 5.10 -9.59 -25.28
C ALA A 613 6.29 -8.69 -24.94
N TYR A 614 7.42 -9.01 -25.56
CA TYR A 614 8.63 -8.19 -25.58
C TYR A 614 8.82 -7.63 -26.99
N CYS A 615 9.40 -6.44 -27.09
CA CYS A 615 9.64 -5.78 -28.35
C CYS A 615 11.01 -5.11 -28.35
N ARG A 616 11.71 -5.20 -29.49
CA ARG A 616 12.93 -4.43 -29.77
C ARG A 616 12.93 -3.97 -31.23
N ASP A 617 13.59 -2.86 -31.51
CA ASP A 617 13.86 -2.38 -32.84
C ASP A 617 15.27 -1.78 -32.93
N ARG A 618 15.62 -1.13 -34.06
CA ARG A 618 16.96 -0.54 -34.26
C ARG A 618 17.28 0.60 -33.27
N PHE A 619 16.29 1.19 -32.59
CA PHE A 619 16.50 2.27 -31.61
C PHE A 619 16.71 1.71 -30.19
N GLY A 620 16.35 0.46 -29.91
CA GLY A 620 16.59 -0.14 -28.61
C GLY A 620 15.72 -1.35 -28.28
N ASP A 621 15.95 -1.88 -27.08
CA ASP A 621 15.13 -2.91 -26.48
C ASP A 621 14.12 -2.26 -25.52
N TYR A 622 12.83 -2.50 -25.76
CA TYR A 622 11.73 -1.91 -24.97
C TYR A 622 11.27 -2.82 -23.81
N GLY A 623 11.90 -3.99 -23.70
CA GLY A 623 11.56 -4.98 -22.69
C GLY A 623 10.13 -5.51 -22.82
N LEU A 624 9.46 -5.73 -21.71
CA LEU A 624 8.06 -6.15 -21.65
C LEU A 624 7.14 -4.99 -22.05
N VAL A 625 6.44 -5.13 -23.17
CA VAL A 625 5.61 -4.07 -23.75
C VAL A 625 4.12 -4.36 -23.76
N ALA A 626 3.71 -5.62 -23.67
CA ALA A 626 2.29 -5.96 -23.57
C ALA A 626 2.08 -7.13 -22.63
N ALA A 627 0.90 -7.16 -22.02
CA ALA A 627 0.45 -8.26 -21.18
C ALA A 627 -1.06 -8.49 -21.36
N ALA A 628 -1.46 -9.76 -21.22
CA ALA A 628 -2.87 -10.13 -21.21
C ALA A 628 -3.12 -11.20 -20.13
N VAL A 629 -4.31 -11.13 -19.54
CA VAL A 629 -4.83 -12.15 -18.64
C VAL A 629 -6.03 -12.80 -19.31
N VAL A 630 -5.99 -14.12 -19.38
CA VAL A 630 -7.04 -14.95 -20.01
C VAL A 630 -7.68 -15.81 -18.92
N ASP A 631 -9.00 -15.73 -18.79
CA ASP A 631 -9.78 -16.57 -17.88
C ASP A 631 -10.71 -17.48 -18.67
N GLY A 632 -10.38 -18.77 -18.70
CA GLY A 632 -11.07 -19.74 -19.56
C GLY A 632 -10.95 -19.38 -21.05
N SER A 633 -12.07 -18.98 -21.67
CA SER A 633 -12.13 -18.49 -23.05
C SER A 633 -12.21 -16.97 -23.17
N GLU A 634 -12.15 -16.23 -22.07
CA GLU A 634 -12.25 -14.77 -22.05
C GLU A 634 -10.87 -14.12 -21.93
N ILE A 635 -10.59 -13.15 -22.78
CA ILE A 635 -9.47 -12.21 -22.60
C ILE A 635 -9.95 -11.17 -21.57
N ALA A 636 -9.70 -11.44 -20.29
CA ALA A 636 -10.20 -10.66 -19.16
C ALA A 636 -9.57 -9.27 -19.08
N ALA A 637 -8.33 -9.12 -19.56
CA ALA A 637 -7.65 -7.85 -19.73
C ALA A 637 -6.51 -7.96 -20.75
N PHE A 638 -6.30 -6.87 -21.49
CA PHE A 638 -5.18 -6.70 -22.41
C PHE A 638 -4.63 -5.28 -22.24
N ALA A 639 -3.35 -5.16 -21.94
CA ALA A 639 -2.67 -3.88 -21.82
C ALA A 639 -1.39 -3.85 -22.64
N MET A 640 -1.10 -2.71 -23.30
CA MET A 640 0.10 -2.52 -24.07
C MET A 640 0.69 -1.13 -23.82
N SER A 641 2.00 -1.07 -23.66
CA SER A 641 2.73 0.18 -23.48
C SER A 641 2.54 1.12 -24.67
N CYS A 642 2.33 2.39 -24.41
CA CYS A 642 2.24 3.43 -25.46
C CYS A 642 3.49 3.48 -26.35
N ARG A 643 4.64 3.03 -25.85
CA ARG A 643 5.93 3.00 -26.57
C ARG A 643 5.92 2.23 -27.88
N VAL A 644 5.03 1.28 -28.02
CA VAL A 644 4.95 0.40 -29.21
C VAL A 644 3.63 0.54 -29.98
N ILE A 645 2.81 1.53 -29.63
CA ILE A 645 1.62 1.87 -30.41
C ILE A 645 2.05 2.25 -31.83
N GLY A 646 1.38 1.71 -32.84
CA GLY A 646 1.70 1.93 -34.26
C GLY A 646 2.75 0.99 -34.86
N LEU A 647 3.36 0.09 -34.04
CA LEU A 647 4.27 -0.95 -34.52
C LEU A 647 3.58 -2.28 -34.87
N LYS A 648 2.23 -2.33 -34.75
CA LYS A 648 1.41 -3.53 -35.00
C LYS A 648 1.73 -4.71 -34.06
N VAL A 649 2.35 -4.46 -32.91
CA VAL A 649 2.67 -5.46 -31.89
C VAL A 649 1.38 -6.07 -31.31
N GLU A 650 0.34 -5.25 -31.14
CA GLU A 650 -0.97 -5.63 -30.62
C GLU A 650 -1.62 -6.77 -31.42
N HIS A 651 -1.53 -6.71 -32.74
CA HIS A 651 -2.13 -7.72 -33.61
C HIS A 651 -1.37 -9.05 -33.54
N GLN A 652 -0.05 -9.01 -33.53
CA GLN A 652 0.81 -10.22 -33.41
C GLN A 652 0.61 -10.88 -32.05
N PHE A 653 0.56 -10.08 -30.99
CA PHE A 653 0.38 -10.57 -29.64
C PHE A 653 -1.03 -11.16 -29.44
N LEU A 654 -2.06 -10.51 -29.95
CA LEU A 654 -3.42 -11.06 -29.92
C LEU A 654 -3.49 -12.40 -30.70
N GLY A 655 -2.83 -12.50 -31.85
CA GLY A 655 -2.71 -13.75 -32.62
C GLY A 655 -2.12 -14.89 -31.78
N PHE A 656 -1.02 -14.64 -31.08
CA PHE A 656 -0.40 -15.61 -30.16
C PHE A 656 -1.36 -16.09 -29.05
N ILE A 657 -2.14 -15.15 -28.48
CA ILE A 657 -3.15 -15.47 -27.45
C ILE A 657 -4.28 -16.32 -28.03
N LEU A 658 -4.77 -15.97 -29.22
CA LEU A 658 -5.84 -16.72 -29.91
C LEU A 658 -5.42 -18.16 -30.23
N ASP A 659 -4.21 -18.38 -30.74
CA ASP A 659 -3.65 -19.70 -31.01
C ASP A 659 -3.59 -20.54 -29.72
N ALA A 660 -3.28 -19.90 -28.61
CA ALA A 660 -3.22 -20.58 -27.33
C ALA A 660 -4.60 -21.00 -26.79
N ILE A 661 -5.62 -20.15 -27.00
CA ILE A 661 -7.00 -20.42 -26.58
C ILE A 661 -7.63 -21.47 -27.50
N ALA A 662 -7.37 -21.42 -28.81
CA ALA A 662 -7.91 -22.33 -29.81
C ALA A 662 -7.61 -23.81 -29.53
N SER A 663 -6.52 -24.08 -28.80
CA SER A 663 -6.18 -25.46 -28.40
C SER A 663 -7.18 -26.09 -27.41
N ARG A 664 -8.04 -25.28 -26.77
CA ARG A 664 -8.94 -25.73 -25.69
C ARG A 664 -10.38 -25.25 -25.86
N HIS A 665 -10.61 -24.20 -26.64
CA HIS A 665 -11.91 -23.55 -26.81
C HIS A 665 -12.19 -23.30 -28.29
N THR A 666 -13.47 -23.30 -28.67
CA THR A 666 -13.94 -23.02 -30.05
C THR A 666 -14.36 -21.56 -30.26
N GLN A 667 -14.41 -20.80 -29.20
CA GLN A 667 -14.80 -19.40 -29.20
C GLN A 667 -13.99 -18.63 -28.16
N VAL A 668 -13.67 -17.38 -28.45
CA VAL A 668 -13.07 -16.43 -27.52
C VAL A 668 -13.99 -15.25 -27.29
N LEU A 669 -14.03 -14.80 -26.04
CA LEU A 669 -14.71 -13.61 -25.58
C LEU A 669 -13.69 -12.54 -25.18
N ALA A 670 -14.06 -11.28 -25.36
CA ALA A 670 -13.25 -10.15 -24.91
C ALA A 670 -14.14 -8.95 -24.61
N GLN A 671 -13.63 -8.00 -23.81
CA GLN A 671 -14.35 -6.79 -23.46
C GLN A 671 -13.47 -5.54 -23.66
N ILE A 672 -14.10 -4.45 -24.10
CA ILE A 672 -13.54 -3.11 -24.04
C ILE A 672 -14.47 -2.24 -23.19
N VAL A 673 -13.95 -1.71 -22.10
CA VAL A 673 -14.62 -0.69 -21.29
C VAL A 673 -14.11 0.66 -21.77
N GLU A 674 -14.92 1.34 -22.57
CA GLU A 674 -14.52 2.61 -23.16
C GLU A 674 -14.37 3.71 -22.10
N THR A 675 -13.27 4.43 -22.20
CA THR A 675 -12.97 5.60 -21.39
C THR A 675 -12.57 6.76 -22.30
N ALA A 676 -12.53 7.98 -21.75
CA ALA A 676 -12.02 9.14 -22.49
C ALA A 676 -10.54 9.00 -22.87
N ARG A 677 -9.81 8.05 -22.27
CA ARG A 677 -8.35 7.90 -22.36
C ARG A 677 -7.90 6.74 -23.24
N ASN A 678 -8.75 5.70 -23.47
CA ASN A 678 -8.33 4.49 -24.17
C ASN A 678 -8.75 4.43 -25.64
N GLY A 679 -8.76 5.58 -26.33
CA GLY A 679 -9.05 5.64 -27.76
C GLY A 679 -8.29 4.62 -28.62
N PRO A 680 -6.95 4.48 -28.46
CA PRO A 680 -6.14 3.58 -29.30
C PRO A 680 -6.52 2.10 -29.25
N VAL A 681 -7.17 1.61 -28.18
CA VAL A 681 -7.51 0.19 -28.05
C VAL A 681 -8.88 -0.18 -28.65
N ARG A 682 -9.71 0.81 -29.02
CA ARG A 682 -11.12 0.59 -29.40
C ARG A 682 -11.31 -0.31 -30.61
N HIS A 683 -10.37 -0.30 -31.53
CA HIS A 683 -10.43 -1.08 -32.77
C HIS A 683 -9.71 -2.44 -32.68
N LEU A 684 -9.01 -2.72 -31.57
CA LEU A 684 -8.18 -3.91 -31.42
C LEU A 684 -8.92 -5.21 -31.83
N TYR A 685 -10.09 -5.41 -31.29
CA TYR A 685 -10.84 -6.66 -31.55
C TYR A 685 -11.52 -6.65 -32.91
N ALA A 686 -12.11 -5.52 -33.33
CA ALA A 686 -12.72 -5.40 -34.66
C ALA A 686 -11.72 -5.68 -35.79
N ASP A 687 -10.52 -5.10 -35.70
CA ASP A 687 -9.45 -5.25 -36.70
C ASP A 687 -8.89 -6.68 -36.75
N ASN A 688 -9.17 -7.48 -35.72
CA ASN A 688 -8.75 -8.89 -35.61
C ASN A 688 -9.92 -9.87 -35.76
N GLY A 689 -11.03 -9.46 -36.38
CA GLY A 689 -12.11 -10.36 -36.78
C GLY A 689 -13.04 -10.81 -35.66
N PHE A 690 -13.17 -10.00 -34.60
CA PHE A 690 -14.21 -10.18 -33.59
C PHE A 690 -15.48 -9.42 -34.00
N GLU A 691 -16.62 -9.98 -33.65
CA GLU A 691 -17.93 -9.37 -33.79
C GLU A 691 -18.45 -8.92 -32.41
N GLN A 692 -19.14 -7.78 -32.36
CA GLN A 692 -19.71 -7.26 -31.13
C GLN A 692 -21.08 -7.85 -30.86
N ASP A 693 -21.28 -8.42 -29.66
CA ASP A 693 -22.56 -8.98 -29.23
C ASP A 693 -22.78 -8.70 -27.73
N GLY A 694 -23.80 -7.91 -27.42
CA GLY A 694 -24.26 -7.69 -26.04
C GLY A 694 -23.25 -7.11 -25.08
N GLY A 695 -22.31 -6.27 -25.55
CA GLY A 695 -21.28 -5.66 -24.73
C GLY A 695 -19.95 -6.44 -24.68
N TYR A 696 -19.93 -7.62 -25.30
CA TYR A 696 -18.71 -8.41 -25.51
C TYR A 696 -18.31 -8.43 -26.99
N TRP A 697 -17.03 -8.65 -27.21
CA TRP A 697 -16.45 -9.01 -28.49
C TRP A 697 -16.28 -10.51 -28.57
N LYS A 698 -16.76 -11.14 -29.63
CA LYS A 698 -16.74 -12.60 -29.83
C LYS A 698 -16.04 -12.95 -31.13
N ARG A 699 -15.27 -14.03 -31.11
CA ARG A 699 -14.66 -14.60 -32.31
C ARG A 699 -14.69 -16.12 -32.23
N ALA A 700 -15.11 -16.79 -33.30
CA ALA A 700 -14.92 -18.24 -33.49
C ALA A 700 -13.42 -18.52 -33.75
N LEU A 701 -12.90 -19.60 -33.16
CA LEU A 701 -11.48 -19.99 -33.24
C LEU A 701 -11.31 -21.17 -34.19
#